data_78ff6364715694a98ab9e4146ce2bfad
#
_entry.id   78ff6364715694a98ab9e4146ce2bfad
#
_cell.length_a   1.000
_cell.length_b   1.000
_cell.length_c   1.000
_cell.angle_alpha   90.00
_cell.angle_beta   90.00
_cell.angle_gamma   90.00
#
_symmetry.space_group_name_H-M   'P 1'
#
loop_
_entity.id
_entity.type
_entity.pdbx_description
1 polymer ?
#
loop_
_entity_poly.entity_id
_entity_poly.type
_entity_poly.pdbx_seq_one_letter_code
_entity_poly.pdbx_strand_id
1 'polypeptide(L)'
;MSHVGAPRGRTCSRTLRSVALLTTGVLALPALSACTSEEDGSEPSAAAAPDISAVKRDGVAQGGTMHWAVDTMPATLNTYQADADAATSRIAGAVLPALFTLDKSGRPQRNPDYLESAQIVEREPKQVVLYKLNQQAVWSNGREIGAPDFVAQWRALRGKDSAYWTARNAGYERIEKIERGANNLEVRVTFNKPYADWESLFSPLYPKDVTGTPNSFNDGARKNLKVTAGPFTVKKVDGKAKETTLARNPHWWGEPAKLDQLIMRTVPRGESAAALAARKVDIVEIDSNVVKRMALAEKEAESGGGQPLTHGPGAAITPGSALRSWALANGSDEEKAEEALEARKRTVESIARYAREQKGLRGYEIRKSLEPAFTQLALNGESGPLADERVRRAVARAINRQELADTVLKPLGLPAKPPGSHLALMGQEAYADSSEALGKQDTLEAQALLADAGWTPDGARKKENAAKAGSKAQKKRTAEGEEGDEELSEEEAEAAAQAKRPDAKTEEAEKKKAEEQKRKYEEKAAAEEKKQGDKGDDKDAGGDVPSEEGLYIVGDNKPGRSAPRPESATHVLAPASVARLQGAALLRQAAAVDDSDKKPGGVAGAYAPRGTAAPASPTPSASTVPSGPLGKDGKPLSLRFVLPAGQGAESLRSVGERISRMLDRIGIGTEISKVSDDEYFKDHIASGQYDLALYSWPASAFPATDGRPIYAKPVPASDGSLLVEQNYTRVGTDHIDQLFASAAAELNEGKSRDLVRQADARIWAAAGSIPLYQRPQLVAVKPTVVNAGAFGFQTPRYQDIGFKEGGAAGPDSKKKK
;
A
#
# COMPACT_ATOMS: atom_id res chain seq x y z
N MET A 1 -20.14 -41.05 -68.55
CA MET A 1 -18.95 -41.73 -69.14
C MET A 1 -17.91 -41.71 -68.02
N SER A 2 -17.80 -42.78 -67.25
CA SER A 2 -16.90 -43.89 -67.42
C SER A 2 -15.54 -43.48 -66.98
N HIS A 3 -14.90 -43.99 -65.98
CA HIS A 3 -14.54 -45.28 -65.41
C HIS A 3 -13.23 -45.03 -64.63
N VAL A 4 -13.14 -45.51 -63.41
CA VAL A 4 -12.53 -46.75 -62.90
C VAL A 4 -11.01 -46.70 -62.70
N GLY A 5 -10.59 -47.07 -61.48
CA GLY A 5 -9.39 -47.82 -61.23
C GLY A 5 -8.69 -47.63 -59.91
N ALA A 6 -8.98 -48.44 -58.90
CA ALA A 6 -8.04 -48.87 -57.89
C ALA A 6 -7.19 -50.05 -58.38
N PRO A 7 -6.04 -50.45 -57.73
CA PRO A 7 -6.07 -51.43 -56.70
C PRO A 7 -4.90 -51.33 -55.66
N ARG A 8 -5.07 -51.73 -54.44
CA ARG A 8 -4.75 -53.00 -53.67
C ARG A 8 -3.26 -53.34 -53.54
N GLY A 9 -2.92 -53.57 -52.30
CA GLY A 9 -2.50 -54.84 -51.78
C GLY A 9 -1.58 -54.65 -50.55
N ARG A 10 -1.90 -55.16 -49.45
CA ARG A 10 -1.65 -56.46 -48.75
C ARG A 10 -0.49 -56.33 -47.82
N THR A 11 -0.43 -56.80 -46.62
CA THR A 11 -0.98 -57.83 -45.69
C THR A 11 0.09 -58.03 -44.63
N CYS A 12 -0.02 -58.41 -43.46
CA CYS A 12 -0.53 -59.49 -42.67
C CYS A 12 -0.23 -59.25 -41.17
N SER A 13 -1.12 -59.43 -40.29
CA SER A 13 -1.65 -60.56 -39.50
C SER A 13 -0.69 -60.93 -38.34
N ARG A 14 -1.12 -61.29 -37.17
CA ARG A 14 -2.09 -62.20 -36.58
C ARG A 14 -1.94 -62.10 -35.06
N THR A 15 -2.87 -62.18 -34.24
CA THR A 15 -3.87 -63.09 -33.64
C THR A 15 -3.57 -63.20 -32.13
N LEU A 16 -4.42 -63.42 -31.17
CA LEU A 16 -5.71 -64.02 -31.01
C LEU A 16 -6.17 -63.82 -29.53
N ARG A 17 -7.49 -63.59 -29.30
CA ARG A 17 -8.39 -64.26 -28.36
C ARG A 17 -8.08 -64.22 -26.84
N SER A 18 -8.97 -64.12 -25.95
CA SER A 18 -10.43 -64.16 -25.85
C SER A 18 -10.88 -64.05 -24.40
N VAL A 19 -12.12 -63.61 -24.18
CA VAL A 19 -13.19 -64.14 -23.31
C VAL A 19 -13.26 -63.64 -21.87
N ALA A 20 -14.26 -62.85 -21.66
CA ALA A 20 -15.35 -62.71 -20.73
C ALA A 20 -15.37 -63.48 -19.41
N LEU A 21 -15.77 -62.81 -18.31
CA LEU A 21 -17.05 -63.00 -17.63
C LEU A 21 -17.11 -62.27 -16.27
N LEU A 22 -18.12 -61.49 -16.09
CA LEU A 22 -18.94 -61.15 -14.93
C LEU A 22 -18.49 -61.67 -13.55
N THR A 23 -18.47 -60.79 -12.53
CA THR A 23 -19.47 -60.72 -11.45
C THR A 23 -19.08 -59.73 -10.36
N THR A 24 -20.01 -58.88 -10.01
CA THR A 24 -20.39 -58.33 -8.68
C THR A 24 -19.43 -58.41 -7.49
N GLY A 25 -19.24 -57.22 -6.80
CA GLY A 25 -18.92 -57.24 -5.38
C GLY A 25 -18.16 -56.00 -4.86
N VAL A 26 -18.86 -55.01 -4.47
CA VAL A 26 -18.87 -54.26 -3.18
C VAL A 26 -17.57 -54.16 -2.37
N LEU A 27 -17.26 -52.92 -1.98
CA LEU A 27 -16.66 -52.40 -0.75
C LEU A 27 -15.13 -52.32 -0.57
N ALA A 28 -14.82 -51.10 -0.12
CA ALA A 28 -13.81 -50.69 0.89
C ALA A 28 -12.42 -50.25 0.42
N LEU A 29 -12.19 -48.97 0.69
CA LEU A 29 -10.97 -48.28 1.14
C LEU A 29 -10.04 -49.17 2.01
N PRO A 30 -8.83 -48.81 2.33
CA PRO A 30 -7.93 -47.71 1.88
C PRO A 30 -6.46 -48.15 1.79
N ALA A 31 -5.65 -47.15 1.64
CA ALA A 31 -4.33 -47.01 2.27
C ALA A 31 -3.08 -47.30 1.44
N LEU A 32 -2.32 -46.22 1.36
CA LEU A 32 -0.88 -46.15 1.61
C LEU A 32 0.04 -47.11 0.85
N SER A 33 0.72 -46.52 -0.11
CA SER A 33 2.14 -46.88 -0.27
C SER A 33 2.91 -45.61 -0.63
N ALA A 34 3.67 -45.16 0.34
CA ALA A 34 4.78 -44.24 0.17
C ALA A 34 5.81 -44.94 -0.70
N CYS A 35 6.24 -44.28 -1.75
CA CYS A 35 7.54 -44.47 -2.35
C CYS A 35 8.14 -43.10 -2.63
N THR A 36 9.16 -42.80 -1.88
CA THR A 36 10.12 -41.72 -2.04
C THR A 36 10.74 -41.76 -3.42
N SER A 37 10.62 -40.61 -4.10
CA SER A 37 11.68 -40.14 -4.99
C SER A 37 11.71 -38.61 -4.84
N GLU A 38 12.80 -38.15 -4.27
CA GLU A 38 13.19 -36.75 -4.27
C GLU A 38 13.38 -36.31 -5.73
N GLU A 39 12.41 -35.55 -6.23
CA GLU A 39 12.64 -34.65 -7.33
C GLU A 39 12.37 -33.25 -6.80
N ASP A 40 13.40 -32.46 -6.75
CA ASP A 40 13.47 -31.06 -6.40
C ASP A 40 12.73 -30.24 -7.49
N GLY A 41 11.42 -30.31 -7.42
CA GLY A 41 10.46 -29.56 -8.21
C GLY A 41 9.69 -28.67 -7.25
N SER A 42 10.25 -27.52 -6.89
CA SER A 42 9.50 -26.48 -6.18
C SER A 42 8.33 -26.01 -7.07
N GLU A 43 7.16 -26.62 -6.89
CA GLU A 43 5.93 -26.04 -7.41
C GLU A 43 5.82 -24.59 -6.90
N PRO A 44 5.54 -23.60 -7.76
CA PRO A 44 5.29 -22.26 -7.30
C PRO A 44 4.10 -22.31 -6.34
N SER A 45 4.35 -22.02 -5.06
CA SER A 45 3.32 -21.94 -4.03
C SER A 45 2.17 -21.10 -4.57
N ALA A 46 1.00 -21.71 -4.75
CA ALA A 46 -0.13 -21.07 -5.41
C ALA A 46 -0.48 -19.76 -4.69
N ALA A 47 -0.59 -18.68 -5.46
CA ALA A 47 -1.18 -17.44 -4.96
C ALA A 47 -2.57 -17.76 -4.38
N ALA A 48 -2.97 -17.07 -3.31
CA ALA A 48 -4.30 -17.28 -2.76
C ALA A 48 -5.35 -16.92 -3.83
N ALA A 49 -6.19 -17.89 -4.18
CA ALA A 49 -7.23 -17.68 -5.17
C ALA A 49 -8.26 -16.63 -4.68
N PRO A 50 -8.95 -15.90 -5.59
CA PRO A 50 -10.07 -15.07 -5.24
C PRO A 50 -11.16 -15.88 -4.51
N ASP A 51 -11.70 -15.33 -3.41
CA ASP A 51 -12.83 -15.92 -2.67
C ASP A 51 -14.04 -14.97 -2.79
N ILE A 52 -14.85 -15.20 -3.83
CA ILE A 52 -15.96 -14.32 -4.23
C ILE A 52 -17.33 -15.02 -4.26
N SER A 53 -17.46 -16.25 -3.76
CA SER A 53 -18.68 -17.05 -3.92
C SER A 53 -19.18 -17.07 -5.37
N ALA A 54 -18.29 -17.48 -6.28
CA ALA A 54 -18.55 -17.46 -7.72
C ALA A 54 -19.76 -18.31 -8.10
N VAL A 55 -20.76 -17.68 -8.74
CA VAL A 55 -21.97 -18.33 -9.24
C VAL A 55 -22.16 -17.89 -10.70
N LYS A 56 -22.62 -18.83 -11.53
CA LYS A 56 -23.01 -18.49 -12.92
C LYS A 56 -24.11 -17.46 -12.92
N ARG A 57 -24.12 -16.60 -13.94
CA ARG A 57 -25.05 -15.49 -14.05
C ARG A 57 -26.52 -15.87 -13.89
N ASP A 58 -26.90 -17.07 -14.37
CA ASP A 58 -28.27 -17.61 -14.24
C ASP A 58 -28.70 -17.84 -12.79
N GLY A 59 -27.76 -18.13 -11.89
CA GLY A 59 -28.02 -18.31 -10.46
C GLY A 59 -27.99 -17.01 -9.65
N VAL A 60 -27.86 -15.84 -10.30
CA VAL A 60 -27.89 -14.51 -9.68
C VAL A 60 -29.26 -13.87 -9.90
N ALA A 61 -29.95 -13.54 -8.83
CA ALA A 61 -31.25 -12.90 -8.85
C ALA A 61 -31.21 -11.55 -9.57
N GLN A 62 -32.31 -11.22 -10.25
CA GLN A 62 -32.45 -9.93 -10.93
C GLN A 62 -33.04 -8.90 -9.96
N GLY A 63 -32.41 -7.73 -9.89
CA GLY A 63 -32.87 -6.59 -9.08
C GLY A 63 -32.23 -6.53 -7.69
N GLY A 64 -32.72 -5.62 -6.87
CA GLY A 64 -32.28 -5.37 -5.51
C GLY A 64 -31.22 -4.28 -5.37
N THR A 65 -31.02 -3.88 -4.10
CA THR A 65 -30.05 -2.86 -3.71
C THR A 65 -29.00 -3.50 -2.81
N MET A 66 -27.72 -3.31 -3.14
CA MET A 66 -26.59 -3.79 -2.35
C MET A 66 -25.87 -2.60 -1.68
N HIS A 67 -25.58 -2.75 -0.39
CA HIS A 67 -24.79 -1.78 0.37
C HIS A 67 -23.37 -2.31 0.55
N TRP A 68 -22.43 -1.69 -0.17
CA TRP A 68 -21.00 -2.02 -0.10
C TRP A 68 -20.28 -0.95 0.71
N ALA A 69 -19.66 -1.36 1.80
CA ALA A 69 -18.88 -0.44 2.62
C ALA A 69 -17.58 0.00 1.91
N VAL A 70 -17.26 1.27 2.06
CA VAL A 70 -15.97 1.88 1.69
C VAL A 70 -15.42 2.65 2.88
N ASP A 71 -14.10 2.70 3.05
CA ASP A 71 -13.49 3.30 4.25
C ASP A 71 -13.71 4.81 4.34
N THR A 72 -13.68 5.48 3.19
CA THR A 72 -13.74 6.94 3.09
C THR A 72 -14.80 7.37 2.08
N MET A 73 -15.32 8.60 2.26
CA MET A 73 -16.09 9.26 1.21
C MET A 73 -15.12 9.79 0.15
N PRO A 74 -15.30 9.45 -1.15
CA PRO A 74 -14.36 9.88 -2.18
C PRO A 74 -14.31 11.42 -2.25
N ALA A 75 -13.12 11.99 -2.15
CA ALA A 75 -12.88 13.42 -2.31
C ALA A 75 -13.07 13.87 -3.76
N THR A 76 -12.81 12.95 -4.69
CA THR A 76 -12.96 13.13 -6.14
C THR A 76 -13.47 11.84 -6.78
N LEU A 77 -14.11 11.94 -7.95
CA LEU A 77 -14.43 10.81 -8.82
C LEU A 77 -13.42 10.68 -9.99
N ASN A 78 -12.36 11.48 -10.00
CA ASN A 78 -11.29 11.44 -10.99
C ASN A 78 -10.08 10.68 -10.44
N THR A 79 -9.87 9.44 -10.91
CA THR A 79 -8.78 8.56 -10.45
C THR A 79 -7.37 9.07 -10.76
N TYR A 80 -7.24 10.10 -11.60
CA TYR A 80 -5.96 10.69 -11.98
C TYR A 80 -5.51 11.82 -11.07
N GLN A 81 -6.34 12.22 -10.09
CA GLN A 81 -6.01 13.25 -9.10
C GLN A 81 -5.29 12.67 -7.88
N ALA A 82 -4.58 13.53 -7.15
CA ALA A 82 -3.77 13.15 -6.00
C ALA A 82 -4.61 12.62 -4.83
N ASP A 83 -5.80 13.17 -4.65
CA ASP A 83 -6.74 12.83 -3.59
C ASP A 83 -7.73 11.70 -3.97
N ALA A 84 -7.47 10.99 -5.09
CA ALA A 84 -8.20 9.79 -5.46
C ALA A 84 -7.80 8.60 -4.57
N ASP A 85 -8.78 7.96 -3.99
CA ASP A 85 -8.64 6.84 -3.05
C ASP A 85 -9.19 5.50 -3.61
N ALA A 86 -9.24 4.48 -2.74
CA ALA A 86 -9.80 3.17 -3.10
C ALA A 86 -11.30 3.25 -3.42
N ALA A 87 -12.06 4.13 -2.75
CA ALA A 87 -13.48 4.34 -3.04
C ALA A 87 -13.67 4.98 -4.42
N THR A 88 -12.84 5.97 -4.79
CA THR A 88 -12.79 6.55 -6.13
C THR A 88 -12.56 5.48 -7.19
N SER A 89 -11.55 4.61 -6.99
CA SER A 89 -11.20 3.55 -7.93
C SER A 89 -12.30 2.50 -8.07
N ARG A 90 -12.96 2.14 -6.97
CA ARG A 90 -14.09 1.19 -6.96
C ARG A 90 -15.29 1.73 -7.70
N ILE A 91 -15.63 3.02 -7.51
CA ILE A 91 -16.71 3.68 -8.25
C ILE A 91 -16.35 3.76 -9.73
N ALA A 92 -15.15 4.20 -10.08
CA ALA A 92 -14.69 4.28 -11.47
C ALA A 92 -14.79 2.93 -12.20
N GLY A 93 -14.39 1.83 -11.54
CA GLY A 93 -14.52 0.48 -12.10
C GLY A 93 -15.96 0.04 -12.39
N ALA A 94 -16.95 0.58 -11.68
CA ALA A 94 -18.37 0.27 -11.91
C ALA A 94 -19.02 1.16 -12.99
N VAL A 95 -18.47 2.37 -13.27
CA VAL A 95 -19.16 3.38 -14.07
C VAL A 95 -18.38 3.85 -15.32
N LEU A 96 -17.09 3.53 -15.45
CA LEU A 96 -16.24 3.98 -16.54
C LEU A 96 -15.68 2.81 -17.35
N PRO A 97 -15.32 3.04 -18.62
CA PRO A 97 -14.60 2.07 -19.42
C PRO A 97 -13.24 1.71 -18.82
N ALA A 98 -13.00 0.40 -18.67
CA ALA A 98 -11.67 -0.17 -18.49
C ALA A 98 -11.34 -0.99 -19.73
N LEU A 99 -10.40 -0.54 -20.55
CA LEU A 99 -10.05 -1.20 -21.80
C LEU A 99 -9.40 -2.55 -21.58
N PHE A 100 -8.69 -2.69 -20.46
CA PHE A 100 -8.12 -3.93 -19.96
C PHE A 100 -8.56 -4.16 -18.51
N THR A 101 -8.82 -5.42 -18.18
CA THR A 101 -9.13 -5.90 -16.84
C THR A 101 -8.06 -6.89 -16.40
N LEU A 102 -7.91 -7.11 -15.11
CA LEU A 102 -6.93 -8.06 -14.60
C LEU A 102 -7.59 -9.42 -14.32
N ASP A 103 -6.91 -10.49 -14.68
CA ASP A 103 -7.27 -11.84 -14.28
C ASP A 103 -6.81 -12.15 -12.84
N LYS A 104 -7.08 -13.36 -12.36
CA LYS A 104 -6.69 -13.81 -11.01
C LYS A 104 -5.18 -13.78 -10.73
N SER A 105 -4.37 -13.78 -11.78
CA SER A 105 -2.92 -13.70 -11.73
C SER A 105 -2.38 -12.29 -11.96
N GLY A 106 -3.25 -11.28 -12.03
CA GLY A 106 -2.87 -9.90 -12.28
C GLY A 106 -2.42 -9.62 -13.72
N ARG A 107 -2.77 -10.48 -14.69
CA ARG A 107 -2.43 -10.26 -16.12
C ARG A 107 -3.49 -9.40 -16.76
N PRO A 108 -3.11 -8.38 -17.56
CA PRO A 108 -4.04 -7.60 -18.34
C PRO A 108 -4.78 -8.50 -19.35
N GLN A 109 -6.09 -8.36 -19.40
CA GLN A 109 -6.96 -9.03 -20.34
C GLN A 109 -7.77 -7.98 -21.08
N ARG A 110 -7.80 -8.05 -22.41
CA ARG A 110 -8.64 -7.18 -23.23
C ARG A 110 -10.10 -7.28 -22.78
N ASN A 111 -10.73 -6.15 -22.52
CA ASN A 111 -12.14 -6.12 -22.15
C ASN A 111 -13.01 -6.07 -23.43
N PRO A 112 -13.71 -7.15 -23.77
CA PRO A 112 -14.51 -7.22 -25.00
C PRO A 112 -15.72 -6.29 -24.99
N ASP A 113 -16.17 -5.82 -23.83
CA ASP A 113 -17.27 -4.87 -23.72
C ASP A 113 -16.89 -3.53 -24.39
N TYR A 114 -15.60 -3.15 -24.43
CA TYR A 114 -15.13 -1.88 -24.98
C TYR A 114 -14.21 -2.02 -26.20
N LEU A 115 -13.49 -3.13 -26.33
CA LEU A 115 -12.50 -3.35 -27.38
C LEU A 115 -12.81 -4.60 -28.19
N GLU A 116 -12.90 -4.44 -29.51
CA GLU A 116 -12.84 -5.58 -30.44
C GLU A 116 -11.42 -6.11 -30.55
N SER A 117 -10.42 -5.22 -30.62
CA SER A 117 -9.00 -5.56 -30.56
C SER A 117 -8.15 -4.38 -30.11
N ALA A 118 -6.97 -4.68 -29.55
CA ALA A 118 -5.92 -3.71 -29.34
C ALA A 118 -4.57 -4.41 -29.52
N GLN A 119 -3.70 -3.85 -30.35
CA GLN A 119 -2.42 -4.48 -30.68
C GLN A 119 -1.39 -3.48 -31.20
N ILE A 120 -0.12 -3.80 -31.02
CA ILE A 120 0.97 -3.09 -31.69
C ILE A 120 0.95 -3.47 -33.18
N VAL A 121 0.68 -2.50 -34.05
CA VAL A 121 0.65 -2.70 -35.51
C VAL A 121 1.97 -2.32 -36.19
N GLU A 122 2.77 -1.47 -35.55
CA GLU A 122 4.10 -1.08 -36.01
C GLU A 122 5.04 -1.01 -34.79
N ARG A 123 6.27 -1.49 -34.96
CA ARG A 123 7.31 -1.43 -33.90
C ARG A 123 8.42 -0.45 -34.29
N GLU A 124 8.72 -0.32 -35.57
CA GLU A 124 9.76 0.52 -36.15
C GLU A 124 9.21 1.32 -37.33
N PRO A 125 9.62 2.59 -37.54
CA PRO A 125 10.58 3.34 -36.72
C PRO A 125 10.02 3.83 -35.39
N LYS A 126 8.70 3.71 -35.18
CA LYS A 126 7.99 4.08 -33.93
C LYS A 126 6.96 3.02 -33.60
N GLN A 127 6.75 2.81 -32.31
CA GLN A 127 5.66 1.97 -31.84
C GLN A 127 4.32 2.64 -32.18
N VAL A 128 3.44 1.89 -32.84
CA VAL A 128 2.05 2.30 -33.11
C VAL A 128 1.11 1.24 -32.56
N VAL A 129 0.21 1.63 -31.70
CA VAL A 129 -0.87 0.80 -31.17
C VAL A 129 -2.17 1.18 -31.82
N LEU A 130 -2.90 0.19 -32.34
CA LEU A 130 -4.23 0.35 -32.91
C LEU A 130 -5.26 -0.25 -31.94
N TYR A 131 -6.14 0.61 -31.43
CA TYR A 131 -7.32 0.22 -30.68
C TYR A 131 -8.53 0.20 -31.60
N LYS A 132 -9.25 -0.92 -31.66
CA LYS A 132 -10.55 -1.05 -32.32
C LYS A 132 -11.62 -1.15 -31.23
N LEU A 133 -12.48 -0.14 -31.20
CA LEU A 133 -13.52 -0.02 -30.18
C LEU A 133 -14.73 -0.88 -30.57
N ASN A 134 -15.44 -1.39 -29.57
CA ASN A 134 -16.70 -2.08 -29.75
C ASN A 134 -17.73 -1.08 -30.34
N GLN A 135 -18.39 -1.47 -31.41
CA GLN A 135 -19.36 -0.63 -32.16
C GLN A 135 -20.56 -0.22 -31.30
N GLN A 136 -20.92 -1.00 -30.31
CA GLN A 136 -22.03 -0.74 -29.39
C GLN A 136 -21.65 0.20 -28.25
N ALA A 137 -20.34 0.46 -28.05
CA ALA A 137 -19.87 1.21 -26.90
C ALA A 137 -20.21 2.70 -26.99
N VAL A 138 -21.09 3.14 -26.11
CA VAL A 138 -21.59 4.52 -26.05
C VAL A 138 -21.52 5.08 -24.63
N TRP A 139 -21.32 6.37 -24.54
CA TRP A 139 -21.50 7.10 -23.29
C TRP A 139 -22.99 7.17 -22.89
N SER A 140 -23.27 7.37 -21.60
CA SER A 140 -24.64 7.46 -21.08
C SER A 140 -25.49 8.59 -21.67
N ASN A 141 -24.88 9.55 -22.38
CA ASN A 141 -25.55 10.59 -23.16
C ASN A 141 -25.78 10.20 -24.62
N GLY A 142 -25.53 8.95 -25.01
CA GLY A 142 -25.71 8.43 -26.34
C GLY A 142 -24.58 8.73 -27.36
N ARG A 143 -23.53 9.44 -26.93
CA ARG A 143 -22.36 9.71 -27.76
C ARG A 143 -21.47 8.46 -27.86
N GLU A 144 -20.95 8.17 -29.05
CA GLU A 144 -19.95 7.11 -29.26
C GLU A 144 -18.66 7.38 -28.43
N ILE A 145 -18.06 6.32 -27.91
CA ILE A 145 -16.70 6.35 -27.38
C ILE A 145 -15.76 6.34 -28.58
N GLY A 146 -14.77 7.24 -28.61
CA GLY A 146 -13.90 7.32 -29.77
C GLY A 146 -12.64 8.17 -29.57
N ALA A 147 -11.89 8.37 -30.63
CA ALA A 147 -10.64 9.11 -30.65
C ALA A 147 -10.66 10.47 -29.89
N PRO A 148 -11.74 11.26 -29.88
CA PRO A 148 -11.79 12.51 -29.11
C PRO A 148 -11.60 12.33 -27.61
N ASP A 149 -12.06 11.21 -27.02
CA ASP A 149 -11.91 10.91 -25.60
C ASP A 149 -10.44 10.55 -25.27
N PHE A 150 -9.82 9.73 -26.11
CA PHE A 150 -8.40 9.37 -26.02
C PHE A 150 -7.50 10.62 -26.13
N VAL A 151 -7.77 11.48 -27.11
CA VAL A 151 -7.01 12.73 -27.32
C VAL A 151 -7.16 13.66 -26.13
N ALA A 152 -8.36 13.83 -25.58
CA ALA A 152 -8.62 14.70 -24.45
C ALA A 152 -7.88 14.19 -23.19
N GLN A 153 -7.99 12.88 -22.89
CA GLN A 153 -7.30 12.27 -21.76
C GLN A 153 -5.77 12.36 -21.91
N TRP A 154 -5.23 12.06 -23.10
CA TRP A 154 -3.80 12.21 -23.32
C TRP A 154 -3.32 13.65 -23.11
N ARG A 155 -4.06 14.66 -23.64
CA ARG A 155 -3.70 16.06 -23.42
C ARG A 155 -3.67 16.45 -21.96
N ALA A 156 -4.63 15.99 -21.18
CA ALA A 156 -4.70 16.23 -19.75
C ALA A 156 -3.53 15.56 -18.99
N LEU A 157 -3.12 14.33 -19.41
CA LEU A 157 -2.19 13.52 -18.63
C LEU A 157 -0.73 13.56 -19.10
N ARG A 158 -0.43 14.11 -20.27
CA ARG A 158 0.95 14.10 -20.83
C ARG A 158 1.94 15.04 -20.11
N GLY A 159 1.51 15.77 -19.08
CA GLY A 159 2.38 16.64 -18.28
C GLY A 159 2.91 17.90 -18.97
N LYS A 160 2.31 18.32 -20.09
CA LYS A 160 2.72 19.54 -20.84
C LYS A 160 1.96 20.80 -20.41
N ASP A 161 0.86 20.64 -19.72
CA ASP A 161 -0.01 21.72 -19.26
C ASP A 161 -0.19 21.58 -17.75
N SER A 162 0.43 22.48 -16.99
CA SER A 162 0.42 22.49 -15.54
C SER A 162 -0.95 22.87 -14.93
N ALA A 163 -1.87 23.39 -15.75
CA ALA A 163 -3.22 23.69 -15.32
C ALA A 163 -4.03 22.41 -14.97
N TYR A 164 -3.64 21.23 -15.49
CA TYR A 164 -4.21 19.95 -15.08
C TYR A 164 -3.49 19.40 -13.86
N TRP A 165 -4.20 19.25 -12.74
CA TRP A 165 -3.64 18.73 -11.48
C TRP A 165 -3.61 17.20 -11.50
N THR A 166 -2.66 16.67 -12.23
CA THR A 166 -2.49 15.23 -12.45
C THR A 166 -1.50 14.63 -11.48
N ALA A 167 -1.86 13.50 -10.88
CA ALA A 167 -1.00 12.73 -10.00
C ALA A 167 -0.65 11.33 -10.52
N ARG A 168 -1.44 10.79 -11.46
CA ARG A 168 -1.24 9.47 -12.06
C ARG A 168 -1.26 9.58 -13.56
N ASN A 169 -0.10 9.77 -14.17
CA ASN A 169 0.03 10.06 -15.60
C ASN A 169 1.16 9.30 -16.31
N ALA A 170 1.73 8.27 -15.67
CA ALA A 170 2.84 7.53 -16.25
C ALA A 170 2.47 6.92 -17.61
N GLY A 171 3.40 7.00 -18.57
CA GLY A 171 3.26 6.50 -19.92
C GLY A 171 2.65 7.48 -20.91
N TYR A 172 1.80 8.42 -20.48
CA TYR A 172 1.18 9.38 -21.38
C TYR A 172 2.18 10.38 -22.01
N GLU A 173 3.29 10.65 -21.37
CA GLU A 173 4.39 11.46 -21.89
C GLU A 173 5.13 10.79 -23.07
N ARG A 174 5.03 9.47 -23.19
CA ARG A 174 5.62 8.67 -24.25
C ARG A 174 4.79 8.69 -25.54
N ILE A 175 3.56 9.18 -25.48
CA ILE A 175 2.70 9.33 -26.65
C ILE A 175 3.09 10.58 -27.44
N GLU A 176 3.36 10.43 -28.74
CA GLU A 176 3.63 11.53 -29.66
C GLU A 176 2.34 12.13 -30.19
N LYS A 177 1.44 11.27 -30.70
CA LYS A 177 0.16 11.68 -31.26
C LYS A 177 -0.89 10.58 -31.17
N ILE A 178 -2.14 11.01 -31.19
CA ILE A 178 -3.31 10.14 -31.27
C ILE A 178 -4.15 10.62 -32.45
N GLU A 179 -4.49 9.69 -33.32
CA GLU A 179 -5.23 9.95 -34.57
C GLU A 179 -6.40 8.98 -34.71
N ARG A 180 -7.41 9.40 -35.39
CA ARG A 180 -8.47 8.51 -35.88
C ARG A 180 -7.90 7.56 -36.95
N GLY A 181 -8.25 6.27 -36.89
CA GLY A 181 -7.93 5.30 -37.91
C GLY A 181 -8.86 5.39 -39.11
N ALA A 182 -9.22 4.26 -39.69
CA ALA A 182 -10.09 4.20 -40.85
C ALA A 182 -11.50 4.76 -40.60
N ASN A 183 -11.99 4.67 -39.36
CA ASN A 183 -13.28 5.19 -38.90
C ASN A 183 -13.19 5.75 -37.47
N ASN A 184 -14.32 6.19 -36.89
CA ASN A 184 -14.38 6.79 -35.55
C ASN A 184 -14.06 5.79 -34.41
N LEU A 185 -14.22 4.49 -34.67
CA LEU A 185 -14.01 3.41 -33.71
C LEU A 185 -12.57 2.88 -33.72
N GLU A 186 -11.74 3.38 -34.66
CA GLU A 186 -10.31 3.06 -34.67
C GLU A 186 -9.48 4.22 -34.18
N VAL A 187 -8.64 3.94 -33.15
CA VAL A 187 -7.75 4.92 -32.55
C VAL A 187 -6.30 4.45 -32.70
N ARG A 188 -5.50 5.24 -33.44
CA ARG A 188 -4.06 5.03 -33.62
C ARG A 188 -3.30 5.88 -32.62
N VAL A 189 -2.50 5.21 -31.78
CA VAL A 189 -1.62 5.86 -30.81
C VAL A 189 -0.18 5.63 -31.23
N THR A 190 0.52 6.70 -31.59
CA THR A 190 1.94 6.66 -31.97
C THR A 190 2.77 7.15 -30.80
N PHE A 191 3.82 6.40 -30.48
CA PHE A 191 4.71 6.70 -29.36
C PHE A 191 6.00 7.37 -29.84
N ASN A 192 6.51 8.36 -29.10
CA ASN A 192 7.81 8.99 -29.34
C ASN A 192 8.98 8.15 -28.76
N LYS A 193 8.68 7.32 -27.77
CA LYS A 193 9.59 6.31 -27.17
C LYS A 193 8.79 5.02 -26.98
N PRO A 194 9.39 3.85 -27.22
CA PRO A 194 8.71 2.58 -26.98
C PRO A 194 8.18 2.49 -25.55
N TYR A 195 7.00 1.87 -25.40
CA TYR A 195 6.34 1.70 -24.13
C TYR A 195 5.73 0.29 -24.01
N ALA A 196 6.39 -0.55 -23.19
CA ALA A 196 5.99 -1.95 -22.99
C ALA A 196 4.62 -2.03 -22.30
N ASP A 197 4.38 -1.17 -21.30
CA ASP A 197 3.17 -1.16 -20.48
C ASP A 197 2.01 -0.38 -21.10
N TRP A 198 1.90 -0.34 -22.45
CA TRP A 198 0.87 0.41 -23.17
C TRP A 198 -0.57 -0.01 -22.82
N GLU A 199 -0.79 -1.24 -22.34
CA GLU A 199 -2.09 -1.73 -21.87
C GLU A 199 -2.56 -1.06 -20.58
N SER A 200 -1.66 -0.39 -19.85
CA SER A 200 -2.01 0.41 -18.66
C SER A 200 -2.74 1.71 -19.01
N LEU A 201 -2.63 2.17 -20.27
CA LEU A 201 -3.20 3.44 -20.71
C LEU A 201 -4.72 3.33 -20.91
N PHE A 202 -5.42 4.44 -20.72
CA PHE A 202 -6.87 4.58 -20.96
C PHE A 202 -7.75 3.60 -20.15
N SER A 203 -7.25 3.14 -18.98
CA SER A 203 -7.98 2.31 -18.03
C SER A 203 -7.88 2.90 -16.60
N PRO A 204 -8.90 3.68 -16.16
CA PRO A 204 -10.16 3.99 -16.86
C PRO A 204 -10.04 5.06 -17.95
N LEU A 205 -10.91 5.00 -18.95
CA LEU A 205 -11.08 6.06 -19.91
C LEU A 205 -12.19 7.01 -19.44
N TYR A 206 -11.88 8.30 -19.36
CA TYR A 206 -12.84 9.35 -19.04
C TYR A 206 -13.42 9.99 -20.32
N PRO A 207 -14.68 10.45 -20.28
CA PRO A 207 -15.24 11.22 -21.38
C PRO A 207 -14.50 12.56 -21.53
N LYS A 208 -14.42 13.07 -22.76
CA LYS A 208 -13.84 14.40 -23.03
C LYS A 208 -14.49 15.51 -22.22
N ASP A 209 -15.72 15.30 -21.75
CA ASP A 209 -16.44 16.24 -20.88
C ASP A 209 -15.73 16.45 -19.53
N VAL A 210 -14.93 15.46 -19.09
CA VAL A 210 -14.09 15.54 -17.87
C VAL A 210 -12.68 15.97 -18.21
N THR A 211 -12.07 15.38 -19.24
CA THR A 211 -10.64 15.54 -19.54
C THR A 211 -10.33 16.67 -20.52
N GLY A 212 -11.35 17.28 -21.13
CA GLY A 212 -11.20 18.25 -22.21
C GLY A 212 -10.69 19.63 -21.79
N THR A 213 -10.89 20.03 -20.53
CA THR A 213 -10.41 21.30 -19.97
C THR A 213 -9.86 21.12 -18.57
N PRO A 214 -8.90 21.98 -18.13
CA PRO A 214 -8.38 21.92 -16.75
C PRO A 214 -9.46 22.03 -15.68
N ASN A 215 -10.42 22.94 -15.84
CA ASN A 215 -11.51 23.12 -14.88
C ASN A 215 -12.39 21.88 -14.75
N SER A 216 -12.78 21.26 -15.87
CA SER A 216 -13.56 20.01 -15.86
C SER A 216 -12.79 18.88 -15.20
N PHE A 217 -11.48 18.79 -15.45
CA PHE A 217 -10.59 17.78 -14.91
C PHE A 217 -10.37 17.95 -13.40
N ASN A 218 -10.10 19.18 -12.95
CA ASN A 218 -9.75 19.47 -11.58
C ASN A 218 -10.97 19.47 -10.65
N ASP A 219 -12.10 20.04 -11.08
CA ASP A 219 -13.26 20.29 -10.23
C ASP A 219 -14.54 19.62 -10.73
N GLY A 220 -14.70 19.44 -12.05
CA GLY A 220 -15.94 18.96 -12.66
C GLY A 220 -16.34 17.54 -12.23
N ALA A 221 -15.37 16.68 -11.96
CA ALA A 221 -15.59 15.30 -11.52
C ALA A 221 -15.49 15.09 -10.01
N ARG A 222 -15.37 16.14 -9.18
CA ARG A 222 -15.22 15.97 -7.73
C ARG A 222 -16.47 15.44 -7.04
N LYS A 223 -17.63 15.98 -7.37
CA LYS A 223 -18.90 15.64 -6.70
C LYS A 223 -19.91 14.96 -7.61
N ASN A 224 -19.64 14.89 -8.90
CA ASN A 224 -20.54 14.34 -9.89
C ASN A 224 -19.78 13.82 -11.10
N LEU A 225 -20.23 12.72 -11.66
CA LEU A 225 -19.77 12.17 -12.92
C LEU A 225 -21.00 11.93 -13.79
N LYS A 226 -21.38 12.96 -14.58
CA LYS A 226 -22.62 12.98 -15.32
C LYS A 226 -22.63 12.02 -16.51
N VAL A 227 -21.47 11.86 -17.16
CA VAL A 227 -21.28 11.04 -18.35
C VAL A 227 -20.43 9.84 -17.98
N THR A 228 -20.99 8.65 -18.13
CA THR A 228 -20.40 7.36 -17.77
C THR A 228 -20.64 6.37 -18.89
N ALA A 229 -19.98 5.23 -18.87
CA ALA A 229 -20.18 4.19 -19.86
C ALA A 229 -19.95 2.78 -19.30
N GLY A 230 -20.21 2.59 -18.03
CA GLY A 230 -20.15 1.29 -17.35
C GLY A 230 -21.54 0.67 -17.15
N PRO A 231 -21.61 -0.52 -16.53
CA PRO A 231 -22.87 -1.19 -16.16
C PRO A 231 -23.70 -0.41 -15.15
N PHE A 232 -23.10 0.56 -14.45
CA PHE A 232 -23.78 1.50 -13.56
C PHE A 232 -23.49 2.94 -13.96
N THR A 233 -24.32 3.86 -13.46
CA THR A 233 -24.14 5.32 -13.53
C THR A 233 -24.16 5.92 -12.14
N VAL A 234 -23.46 7.05 -11.94
CA VAL A 234 -23.51 7.79 -10.66
C VAL A 234 -24.86 8.53 -10.59
N LYS A 235 -25.73 8.06 -9.70
CA LYS A 235 -27.06 8.68 -9.48
C LYS A 235 -26.98 9.84 -8.49
N LYS A 236 -26.22 9.65 -7.38
CA LYS A 236 -26.12 10.64 -6.31
C LYS A 236 -24.85 10.43 -5.50
N VAL A 237 -24.18 11.52 -5.14
CA VAL A 237 -23.15 11.57 -4.11
C VAL A 237 -23.71 12.37 -2.95
N ASP A 238 -23.96 11.72 -1.80
CA ASP A 238 -24.60 12.30 -0.63
C ASP A 238 -23.61 12.41 0.53
N GLY A 239 -23.00 13.58 0.69
CA GLY A 239 -22.06 13.84 1.77
C GLY A 239 -22.69 13.82 3.17
N LYS A 240 -24.02 14.07 3.30
CA LYS A 240 -24.72 14.02 4.59
C LYS A 240 -24.99 12.58 5.01
N ALA A 241 -25.47 11.75 4.08
CA ALA A 241 -25.70 10.32 4.29
C ALA A 241 -24.40 9.52 4.29
N LYS A 242 -23.28 10.12 3.84
CA LYS A 242 -21.99 9.46 3.57
C LYS A 242 -22.15 8.27 2.61
N GLU A 243 -22.86 8.49 1.50
CA GLU A 243 -23.18 7.46 0.51
C GLU A 243 -23.01 7.96 -0.92
N THR A 244 -22.51 7.07 -1.79
CA THR A 244 -22.57 7.24 -3.23
C THR A 244 -23.49 6.17 -3.82
N THR A 245 -24.59 6.58 -4.43
CA THR A 245 -25.57 5.69 -5.05
C THR A 245 -25.25 5.54 -6.54
N LEU A 246 -25.01 4.32 -6.96
CA LEU A 246 -24.89 3.92 -8.35
C LEU A 246 -26.19 3.22 -8.77
N ALA A 247 -26.73 3.58 -9.92
CA ALA A 247 -27.92 2.96 -10.49
C ALA A 247 -27.55 2.18 -11.76
N ARG A 248 -28.27 1.08 -12.04
CA ARG A 248 -28.13 0.34 -13.29
C ARG A 248 -28.19 1.29 -14.49
N ASN A 249 -27.24 1.16 -15.41
CA ASN A 249 -27.18 1.96 -16.63
C ASN A 249 -28.12 1.38 -17.69
N PRO A 250 -29.21 2.09 -18.08
CA PRO A 250 -30.11 1.59 -19.13
C PRO A 250 -29.48 1.63 -20.54
N HIS A 251 -28.40 2.39 -20.72
CA HIS A 251 -27.69 2.50 -22.00
C HIS A 251 -26.51 1.53 -22.11
N TRP A 252 -26.32 0.67 -21.09
CA TRP A 252 -25.27 -0.33 -21.11
C TRP A 252 -25.59 -1.40 -22.18
N TRP A 253 -24.70 -1.59 -23.11
CA TRP A 253 -24.83 -2.50 -24.26
C TRP A 253 -24.40 -3.95 -23.94
N GLY A 254 -23.58 -4.14 -22.92
CA GLY A 254 -23.16 -5.46 -22.47
C GLY A 254 -24.25 -6.17 -21.63
N GLU A 255 -23.87 -7.22 -20.94
CA GLU A 255 -24.77 -7.94 -20.05
C GLU A 255 -25.34 -6.99 -18.96
N PRO A 256 -26.68 -6.81 -18.86
CA PRO A 256 -27.29 -5.88 -17.91
C PRO A 256 -26.88 -6.18 -16.47
N ALA A 257 -26.55 -5.16 -15.68
CA ALA A 257 -26.24 -5.35 -14.27
C ALA A 257 -27.38 -6.09 -13.55
N LYS A 258 -27.02 -7.05 -12.70
CA LYS A 258 -28.04 -7.81 -11.94
C LYS A 258 -28.71 -6.95 -10.89
N LEU A 259 -27.98 -6.08 -10.19
CA LEU A 259 -28.54 -5.15 -9.20
C LEU A 259 -29.25 -3.97 -9.86
N ASP A 260 -30.28 -3.44 -9.22
CA ASP A 260 -30.89 -2.16 -9.57
C ASP A 260 -30.02 -0.98 -9.09
N GLN A 261 -29.46 -1.12 -7.89
CA GLN A 261 -28.63 -0.11 -7.27
C GLN A 261 -27.46 -0.75 -6.49
N LEU A 262 -26.33 -0.08 -6.54
CA LEU A 262 -25.16 -0.37 -5.73
C LEU A 262 -24.83 0.90 -4.92
N ILE A 263 -24.95 0.82 -3.59
CA ILE A 263 -24.72 1.94 -2.67
C ILE A 263 -23.36 1.74 -2.01
N MET A 264 -22.40 2.61 -2.35
CA MET A 264 -21.13 2.71 -1.66
C MET A 264 -21.34 3.52 -0.38
N ARG A 265 -21.35 2.85 0.77
CA ARG A 265 -21.58 3.48 2.09
C ARG A 265 -20.26 3.65 2.81
N THR A 266 -19.97 4.86 3.26
CA THR A 266 -18.78 5.12 4.06
C THR A 266 -18.93 4.53 5.45
N VAL A 267 -18.04 3.60 5.77
CA VAL A 267 -17.91 2.93 7.07
C VAL A 267 -16.42 2.89 7.41
N PRO A 268 -15.97 3.73 8.35
CA PRO A 268 -14.59 3.65 8.83
C PRO A 268 -14.27 2.24 9.33
N ARG A 269 -13.05 1.77 9.12
CA ARG A 269 -12.68 0.37 9.48
C ARG A 269 -12.95 0.03 10.93
N GLY A 270 -12.69 0.95 11.86
CA GLY A 270 -13.00 0.76 13.28
C GLY A 270 -14.48 0.58 13.58
N GLU A 271 -15.37 0.98 12.67
CA GLU A 271 -16.83 0.86 12.79
C GLU A 271 -17.41 -0.34 12.03
N SER A 272 -16.60 -1.12 11.31
CA SER A 272 -17.04 -2.24 10.47
C SER A 272 -17.86 -3.27 11.26
N ALA A 273 -17.41 -3.64 12.46
CA ALA A 273 -18.14 -4.55 13.35
C ALA A 273 -19.51 -4.01 13.76
N ALA A 274 -19.62 -2.73 14.09
CA ALA A 274 -20.88 -2.09 14.45
C ALA A 274 -21.84 -1.98 13.25
N ALA A 275 -21.31 -1.68 12.06
CA ALA A 275 -22.08 -1.61 10.82
C ALA A 275 -22.65 -2.99 10.42
N LEU A 276 -21.84 -4.05 10.55
CA LEU A 276 -22.26 -5.45 10.37
C LEU A 276 -23.36 -5.81 11.37
N ALA A 277 -23.12 -5.58 12.66
CA ALA A 277 -24.05 -5.89 13.72
C ALA A 277 -25.41 -5.16 13.55
N ALA A 278 -25.38 -3.94 13.05
CA ALA A 278 -26.58 -3.14 12.75
C ALA A 278 -27.21 -3.48 11.38
N ARG A 279 -26.68 -4.48 10.63
CA ARG A 279 -27.17 -4.88 9.29
C ARG A 279 -27.21 -3.72 8.27
N LYS A 280 -26.32 -2.73 8.43
CA LYS A 280 -26.26 -1.56 7.56
C LYS A 280 -25.57 -1.82 6.22
N VAL A 281 -24.78 -2.89 6.13
CA VAL A 281 -23.99 -3.24 4.96
C VAL A 281 -24.16 -4.71 4.61
N ASP A 282 -24.00 -5.02 3.33
CA ASP A 282 -24.05 -6.38 2.78
C ASP A 282 -22.67 -6.96 2.61
N ILE A 283 -21.68 -6.07 2.37
CA ILE A 283 -20.27 -6.39 2.16
C ILE A 283 -19.40 -5.31 2.77
N VAL A 284 -18.35 -5.70 3.50
CA VAL A 284 -17.39 -4.77 4.14
C VAL A 284 -16.04 -5.45 4.33
N GLU A 285 -14.97 -4.70 4.09
CA GLU A 285 -13.62 -5.11 4.48
C GLU A 285 -13.46 -5.04 6.01
N ILE A 286 -12.85 -6.06 6.58
CA ILE A 286 -12.69 -6.23 8.03
C ILE A 286 -11.24 -6.53 8.40
N ASP A 287 -10.87 -6.27 9.64
CA ASP A 287 -9.57 -6.64 10.18
C ASP A 287 -9.58 -8.00 10.90
N SER A 288 -8.39 -8.45 11.31
CA SER A 288 -8.22 -9.73 12.00
C SER A 288 -8.95 -9.79 13.35
N ASN A 289 -9.19 -8.66 14.03
CA ASN A 289 -9.91 -8.62 15.29
C ASN A 289 -11.41 -8.85 15.08
N VAL A 290 -11.98 -8.24 14.01
CA VAL A 290 -13.38 -8.49 13.64
C VAL A 290 -13.57 -9.94 13.22
N VAL A 291 -12.60 -10.55 12.48
CA VAL A 291 -12.62 -11.99 12.16
C VAL A 291 -12.69 -12.84 13.43
N LYS A 292 -11.85 -12.54 14.43
CA LYS A 292 -11.86 -13.24 15.73
C LYS A 292 -13.20 -13.06 16.46
N ARG A 293 -13.74 -11.83 16.45
CA ARG A 293 -15.05 -11.54 17.06
C ARG A 293 -16.19 -12.30 16.37
N MET A 294 -16.19 -12.40 15.05
CA MET A 294 -17.17 -13.18 14.30
C MET A 294 -17.08 -14.66 14.62
N ALA A 295 -15.88 -15.24 14.65
CA ALA A 295 -15.67 -16.64 15.03
C ALA A 295 -16.12 -16.95 16.47
N LEU A 296 -15.89 -16.02 17.40
CA LEU A 296 -16.41 -16.13 18.77
C LEU A 296 -17.93 -16.05 18.81
N ALA A 297 -18.55 -15.16 18.01
CA ALA A 297 -20.00 -15.03 17.94
C ALA A 297 -20.70 -16.29 17.44
N GLU A 298 -20.12 -16.98 16.44
CA GLU A 298 -20.64 -18.28 15.93
C GLU A 298 -20.48 -19.37 17.00
N LYS A 299 -19.29 -19.47 17.61
CA LYS A 299 -19.04 -20.45 18.68
C LYS A 299 -19.94 -20.29 19.89
N GLU A 300 -20.25 -19.05 20.29
CA GLU A 300 -21.23 -18.74 21.34
C GLU A 300 -22.65 -19.13 20.93
N ALA A 301 -22.99 -19.07 19.63
CA ALA A 301 -24.31 -19.50 19.15
C ALA A 301 -24.47 -21.02 19.27
N GLU A 302 -23.43 -21.80 18.97
CA GLU A 302 -23.41 -23.27 19.06
C GLU A 302 -23.46 -23.76 20.51
N SER A 303 -22.86 -23.01 21.45
CA SER A 303 -22.80 -23.40 22.88
C SER A 303 -24.02 -22.95 23.71
N GLY A 304 -25.10 -22.48 23.08
CA GLY A 304 -26.36 -22.14 23.79
C GLY A 304 -26.36 -20.83 24.56
N GLY A 305 -25.51 -19.89 24.24
CA GLY A 305 -25.50 -18.55 24.84
C GLY A 305 -24.58 -18.40 26.05
N GLY A 306 -23.30 -18.59 25.83
CA GLY A 306 -22.26 -18.34 26.83
C GLY A 306 -22.19 -16.90 27.31
N GLN A 307 -21.67 -16.69 28.49
CA GLN A 307 -21.63 -15.42 29.19
C GLN A 307 -20.80 -14.37 28.43
N PRO A 308 -21.37 -13.20 28.12
CA PRO A 308 -20.64 -12.11 27.44
C PRO A 308 -19.49 -11.50 28.26
N LEU A 309 -19.25 -12.03 29.47
CA LEU A 309 -18.25 -11.54 30.43
C LEU A 309 -16.83 -12.08 30.18
N THR A 310 -16.68 -13.15 29.38
CA THR A 310 -15.34 -13.75 29.14
C THR A 310 -14.55 -13.03 28.06
N HIS A 311 -15.19 -12.17 27.27
CA HIS A 311 -14.59 -11.46 26.14
C HIS A 311 -15.07 -10.00 26.08
N GLY A 312 -14.25 -9.13 25.47
CA GLY A 312 -14.58 -7.71 25.31
C GLY A 312 -14.42 -6.88 26.59
N PRO A 313 -15.14 -5.78 26.75
CA PRO A 313 -14.97 -4.83 27.86
C PRO A 313 -15.17 -5.43 29.27
N GLY A 314 -15.87 -6.55 29.37
CA GLY A 314 -16.09 -7.28 30.64
C GLY A 314 -14.95 -8.23 31.02
N ALA A 315 -14.08 -8.61 30.11
CA ALA A 315 -13.05 -9.63 30.34
C ALA A 315 -12.00 -9.27 31.40
N ALA A 316 -11.75 -7.97 31.59
CA ALA A 316 -10.81 -7.46 32.59
C ALA A 316 -11.43 -7.29 34.00
N ILE A 317 -12.74 -7.56 34.15
CA ILE A 317 -13.43 -7.39 35.42
C ILE A 317 -13.18 -8.65 36.27
N THR A 318 -12.27 -8.53 37.21
CA THR A 318 -12.07 -9.57 38.22
C THR A 318 -13.03 -9.38 39.40
N PRO A 319 -13.33 -10.44 40.19
CA PRO A 319 -14.17 -10.28 41.38
C PRO A 319 -13.64 -9.20 42.34
N GLY A 320 -12.30 -9.09 42.47
CA GLY A 320 -11.67 -8.07 43.31
C GLY A 320 -11.83 -6.65 42.75
N SER A 321 -11.68 -6.44 41.43
CA SER A 321 -11.90 -5.12 40.83
C SER A 321 -13.38 -4.71 40.86
N ALA A 322 -14.32 -5.67 40.72
CA ALA A 322 -15.74 -5.42 40.83
C ALA A 322 -16.16 -5.01 42.25
N LEU A 323 -15.62 -5.70 43.28
CA LEU A 323 -15.83 -5.34 44.70
C LEU A 323 -15.25 -3.98 45.03
N ARG A 324 -14.02 -3.69 44.57
CA ARG A 324 -13.39 -2.38 44.75
C ARG A 324 -14.19 -1.23 44.12
N SER A 325 -14.63 -1.43 42.89
CA SER A 325 -15.48 -0.46 42.20
C SER A 325 -16.84 -0.29 42.88
N TRP A 326 -17.39 -1.37 43.49
CA TRP A 326 -18.62 -1.28 44.27
C TRP A 326 -18.42 -0.51 45.56
N ALA A 327 -17.33 -0.80 46.29
CA ALA A 327 -16.99 -0.12 47.55
C ALA A 327 -16.76 1.38 47.33
N LEU A 328 -16.12 1.79 46.22
CA LEU A 328 -15.94 3.19 45.85
C LEU A 328 -17.28 3.86 45.57
N ALA A 329 -18.17 3.20 44.83
CA ALA A 329 -19.48 3.71 44.46
C ALA A 329 -20.46 3.84 45.65
N ASN A 330 -20.17 3.18 46.79
CA ASN A 330 -20.97 3.26 48.02
C ASN A 330 -20.14 3.82 49.17
N GLY A 331 -19.05 4.53 48.91
CA GLY A 331 -18.21 5.18 49.89
C GLY A 331 -18.81 6.48 50.44
N SER A 332 -18.21 7.03 51.48
CA SER A 332 -18.66 8.28 52.11
C SER A 332 -18.16 9.56 51.42
N ASP A 333 -17.29 9.44 50.43
CA ASP A 333 -16.79 10.55 49.61
C ASP A 333 -17.72 10.69 48.41
N GLU A 334 -18.60 11.69 48.42
CA GLU A 334 -19.65 11.88 47.42
C GLU A 334 -19.10 12.04 46.03
N GLU A 335 -18.03 12.82 45.80
CA GLU A 335 -17.46 13.07 44.50
C GLU A 335 -16.88 11.78 43.89
N LYS A 336 -16.12 11.02 44.67
CA LYS A 336 -15.57 9.72 44.24
C LYS A 336 -16.64 8.65 44.05
N ALA A 337 -17.71 8.70 44.83
CA ALA A 337 -18.83 7.77 44.73
C ALA A 337 -19.62 8.04 43.42
N GLU A 338 -19.89 9.29 43.08
CA GLU A 338 -20.53 9.68 41.83
C GLU A 338 -19.68 9.31 40.61
N GLU A 339 -18.38 9.62 40.66
CA GLU A 339 -17.44 9.24 39.58
C GLU A 339 -17.38 7.71 39.39
N ALA A 340 -17.33 6.94 40.46
CA ALA A 340 -17.34 5.49 40.43
C ALA A 340 -18.66 4.91 39.91
N LEU A 341 -19.81 5.52 40.26
CA LEU A 341 -21.13 5.16 39.74
C LEU A 341 -21.22 5.41 38.21
N GLU A 342 -20.76 6.56 37.76
CA GLU A 342 -20.71 6.86 36.33
C GLU A 342 -19.77 5.91 35.58
N ALA A 343 -18.59 5.61 36.11
CA ALA A 343 -17.66 4.66 35.52
C ALA A 343 -18.28 3.26 35.40
N ARG A 344 -19.01 2.79 36.43
CA ARG A 344 -19.75 1.53 36.40
C ARG A 344 -20.86 1.55 35.34
N LYS A 345 -21.63 2.64 35.25
CA LYS A 345 -22.68 2.81 34.24
C LYS A 345 -22.10 2.72 32.84
N ARG A 346 -21.00 3.46 32.56
CA ARG A 346 -20.28 3.40 31.28
C ARG A 346 -19.80 1.99 30.97
N THR A 347 -19.27 1.27 31.96
CA THR A 347 -18.81 -0.11 31.81
C THR A 347 -19.95 -1.06 31.47
N VAL A 348 -21.08 -0.99 32.18
CA VAL A 348 -22.28 -1.80 31.90
C VAL A 348 -22.85 -1.50 30.49
N GLU A 349 -22.89 -0.24 30.11
CA GLU A 349 -23.34 0.17 28.76
C GLU A 349 -22.40 -0.34 27.68
N SER A 350 -21.09 -0.32 27.91
CA SER A 350 -20.08 -0.85 26.96
C SER A 350 -20.20 -2.37 26.80
N ILE A 351 -20.43 -3.11 27.88
CA ILE A 351 -20.66 -4.57 27.86
C ILE A 351 -21.97 -4.88 27.12
N ALA A 352 -23.05 -4.15 27.42
CA ALA A 352 -24.33 -4.34 26.77
C ALA A 352 -24.28 -4.03 25.28
N ARG A 353 -23.51 -3.00 24.87
CA ARG A 353 -23.24 -2.67 23.46
C ARG A 353 -22.46 -3.80 22.80
N TYR A 354 -21.36 -4.23 23.41
CA TYR A 354 -20.56 -5.33 22.90
C TYR A 354 -21.38 -6.61 22.69
N ALA A 355 -22.22 -6.98 23.67
CA ALA A 355 -23.08 -8.16 23.58
C ALA A 355 -24.10 -8.06 22.43
N ARG A 356 -24.69 -6.86 22.21
CA ARG A 356 -25.58 -6.63 21.05
C ARG A 356 -24.86 -6.73 19.72
N GLU A 357 -23.67 -6.12 19.63
CA GLU A 357 -22.83 -6.20 18.43
C GLU A 357 -22.43 -7.65 18.16
N GLN A 358 -21.99 -8.38 19.18
CA GLN A 358 -21.57 -9.77 19.09
C GLN A 358 -22.69 -10.64 18.50
N LYS A 359 -23.92 -10.47 19.00
CA LYS A 359 -25.11 -11.16 18.46
C LYS A 359 -25.38 -10.76 17.00
N GLY A 360 -25.18 -9.49 16.64
CA GLY A 360 -25.41 -8.95 15.30
C GLY A 360 -24.39 -9.40 14.25
N LEU A 361 -23.19 -9.80 14.69
CA LEU A 361 -22.13 -10.31 13.80
C LEU A 361 -22.41 -11.70 13.23
N ARG A 362 -23.35 -12.44 13.82
CA ARG A 362 -23.71 -13.78 13.34
C ARG A 362 -24.34 -13.76 11.96
N GLY A 363 -24.10 -14.80 11.18
CA GLY A 363 -24.72 -15.00 9.87
C GLY A 363 -24.12 -14.12 8.77
N TYR A 364 -22.89 -13.69 8.90
CA TYR A 364 -22.05 -13.23 7.82
C TYR A 364 -20.95 -14.27 7.54
N GLU A 365 -20.59 -14.41 6.28
CA GLU A 365 -19.47 -15.26 5.86
C GLU A 365 -18.20 -14.41 5.72
N ILE A 366 -17.06 -14.99 6.07
CA ILE A 366 -15.77 -14.32 5.92
C ILE A 366 -15.11 -14.86 4.65
N ARG A 367 -14.94 -13.99 3.65
CA ARG A 367 -14.19 -14.27 2.44
C ARG A 367 -12.74 -13.85 2.65
N LYS A 368 -11.79 -14.69 2.22
CA LYS A 368 -10.37 -14.50 2.50
C LYS A 368 -9.54 -14.72 1.25
N SER A 369 -8.68 -13.76 0.95
CA SER A 369 -7.65 -13.87 -0.07
C SER A 369 -6.41 -13.10 0.38
N LEU A 370 -5.43 -12.96 -0.50
CA LEU A 370 -4.32 -12.04 -0.33
C LEU A 370 -4.56 -10.81 -1.22
N GLU A 371 -4.39 -9.63 -0.65
CA GLU A 371 -4.43 -8.38 -1.44
C GLU A 371 -3.25 -8.34 -2.43
N PRO A 372 -3.41 -7.66 -3.58
CA PRO A 372 -2.29 -7.34 -4.44
C PRO A 372 -1.40 -6.23 -3.82
N ALA A 373 -0.96 -6.47 -2.60
CA ALA A 373 -0.14 -5.55 -1.83
C ALA A 373 0.69 -6.32 -0.80
N PHE A 374 1.88 -5.82 -0.47
CA PHE A 374 2.72 -6.42 0.56
C PHE A 374 3.18 -5.37 1.58
N THR A 375 3.32 -5.81 2.83
CA THR A 375 3.91 -5.02 3.90
C THR A 375 5.42 -5.23 3.93
N GLN A 376 6.15 -4.13 4.06
CA GLN A 376 7.61 -4.12 4.15
C GLN A 376 8.10 -3.43 5.41
N LEU A 377 9.31 -3.76 5.84
CA LEU A 377 10.14 -2.94 6.70
C LEU A 377 10.95 -1.99 5.81
N ALA A 378 10.71 -0.70 5.94
CA ALA A 378 11.45 0.34 5.25
C ALA A 378 12.60 0.84 6.13
N LEU A 379 13.77 1.00 5.53
CA LEU A 379 14.99 1.50 6.15
C LEU A 379 15.36 2.82 5.47
N ASN A 380 15.33 3.93 6.20
CA ASN A 380 15.67 5.23 5.66
C ASN A 380 17.20 5.36 5.53
N GLY A 381 17.69 5.31 4.31
CA GLY A 381 19.11 5.38 4.00
C GLY A 381 19.68 6.78 3.79
N GLU A 382 18.89 7.85 4.03
CA GLU A 382 19.32 9.22 3.80
C GLU A 382 20.46 9.66 4.73
N SER A 383 20.37 9.27 6.00
CA SER A 383 21.32 9.73 7.02
C SER A 383 21.42 8.75 8.20
N GLY A 384 22.28 9.07 9.18
CA GLY A 384 22.42 8.26 10.38
C GLY A 384 23.05 6.88 10.16
N PRO A 385 22.81 5.92 11.06
CA PRO A 385 23.41 4.58 10.95
C PRO A 385 23.01 3.83 9.68
N LEU A 386 21.78 4.02 9.19
CA LEU A 386 21.26 3.34 8.01
C LEU A 386 21.74 3.92 6.67
N ALA A 387 22.52 5.01 6.66
CA ALA A 387 23.24 5.47 5.47
C ALA A 387 24.30 4.42 5.05
N ASP A 388 24.86 3.69 6.01
CA ASP A 388 25.80 2.58 5.74
C ASP A 388 25.04 1.32 5.29
N GLU A 389 25.35 0.84 4.09
CA GLU A 389 24.73 -0.38 3.53
C GLU A 389 24.97 -1.61 4.43
N ARG A 390 26.12 -1.69 5.12
CA ARG A 390 26.44 -2.80 6.01
C ARG A 390 25.47 -2.88 7.18
N VAL A 391 25.07 -1.72 7.72
CA VAL A 391 24.07 -1.65 8.79
C VAL A 391 22.68 -2.06 8.27
N ARG A 392 22.27 -1.60 7.07
CA ARG A 392 21.01 -2.04 6.45
C ARG A 392 20.99 -3.55 6.21
N ARG A 393 22.09 -4.11 5.71
CA ARG A 393 22.23 -5.56 5.53
C ARG A 393 22.21 -6.32 6.85
N ALA A 394 22.83 -5.79 7.91
CA ALA A 394 22.78 -6.38 9.24
C ALA A 394 21.34 -6.44 9.77
N VAL A 395 20.53 -5.37 9.61
CA VAL A 395 19.10 -5.38 9.90
C VAL A 395 18.40 -6.50 9.12
N ALA A 396 18.63 -6.60 7.80
CA ALA A 396 18.01 -7.63 6.96
C ALA A 396 18.37 -9.06 7.40
N ARG A 397 19.64 -9.30 7.79
CA ARG A 397 20.12 -10.61 8.29
C ARG A 397 19.58 -10.96 9.67
N ALA A 398 19.21 -9.96 10.48
CA ALA A 398 18.61 -10.20 11.80
C ALA A 398 17.14 -10.62 11.73
N ILE A 399 16.41 -10.25 10.68
CA ILE A 399 14.96 -10.41 10.58
C ILE A 399 14.57 -11.82 10.11
N ASN A 400 13.76 -12.50 10.91
CA ASN A 400 13.08 -13.74 10.50
C ASN A 400 11.75 -13.40 9.81
N ARG A 401 11.82 -13.23 8.48
CA ARG A 401 10.66 -12.88 7.65
C ARG A 401 9.55 -13.93 7.73
N GLN A 402 9.91 -15.22 7.81
CA GLN A 402 8.95 -16.32 7.91
C GLN A 402 8.15 -16.26 9.22
N GLU A 403 8.80 -16.01 10.35
CA GLU A 403 8.13 -15.84 11.65
C GLU A 403 7.13 -14.69 11.63
N LEU A 404 7.49 -13.58 10.96
CA LEU A 404 6.62 -12.41 10.84
C LEU A 404 5.40 -12.71 9.96
N ALA A 405 5.59 -13.35 8.82
CA ALA A 405 4.51 -13.78 7.93
C ALA A 405 3.57 -14.79 8.64
N ASP A 406 4.14 -15.77 9.33
CA ASP A 406 3.40 -16.76 10.12
C ASP A 406 2.51 -16.11 11.19
N THR A 407 3.02 -15.08 11.85
CA THR A 407 2.30 -14.36 12.90
C THR A 407 1.02 -13.70 12.39
N VAL A 408 1.05 -13.19 11.15
CA VAL A 408 -0.07 -12.46 10.55
C VAL A 408 -1.02 -13.40 9.79
N LEU A 409 -0.50 -14.32 8.99
CA LEU A 409 -1.28 -15.05 7.98
C LEU A 409 -1.76 -16.42 8.48
N LYS A 410 -0.97 -17.17 9.25
CA LYS A 410 -1.39 -18.50 9.77
C LYS A 410 -2.66 -18.47 10.61
N PRO A 411 -2.88 -17.51 11.52
CA PRO A 411 -4.13 -17.43 12.28
C PRO A 411 -5.38 -17.22 11.40
N LEU A 412 -5.20 -16.73 10.18
CA LEU A 412 -6.26 -16.51 9.20
C LEU A 412 -6.46 -17.69 8.26
N GLY A 413 -5.58 -18.70 8.32
CA GLY A 413 -5.58 -19.84 7.41
C GLY A 413 -5.12 -19.47 5.98
N LEU A 414 -4.32 -18.42 5.84
CA LEU A 414 -3.78 -17.95 4.57
C LEU A 414 -2.34 -18.44 4.36
N PRO A 415 -1.89 -18.59 3.11
CA PRO A 415 -0.50 -18.91 2.81
C PRO A 415 0.46 -17.87 3.42
N ALA A 416 1.42 -18.33 4.22
CA ALA A 416 2.29 -17.45 5.00
C ALA A 416 3.72 -17.41 4.44
N LYS A 417 3.89 -17.47 3.11
CA LYS A 417 5.22 -17.32 2.48
C LYS A 417 5.56 -15.83 2.32
N PRO A 418 6.74 -15.37 2.81
CA PRO A 418 7.19 -14.01 2.57
C PRO A 418 7.40 -13.74 1.07
N PRO A 419 7.07 -12.54 0.55
CA PRO A 419 7.33 -12.19 -0.85
C PRO A 419 8.82 -12.21 -1.17
N GLY A 420 9.18 -12.87 -2.25
CA GLY A 420 10.56 -12.92 -2.76
C GLY A 420 10.92 -11.80 -3.72
N SER A 421 9.96 -10.94 -4.05
CA SER A 421 10.13 -9.81 -4.97
C SER A 421 9.45 -8.55 -4.42
N HIS A 422 10.01 -7.40 -4.73
CA HIS A 422 9.43 -6.07 -4.49
C HIS A 422 8.48 -5.64 -5.62
N LEU A 423 8.64 -6.21 -6.81
CA LEU A 423 8.01 -5.74 -8.05
C LEU A 423 6.86 -6.64 -8.51
N ALA A 424 6.86 -7.89 -8.08
CA ALA A 424 5.82 -8.85 -8.43
C ALA A 424 5.48 -9.75 -7.23
N LEU A 425 4.25 -10.24 -7.16
CA LEU A 425 3.79 -11.20 -6.17
C LEU A 425 3.69 -12.60 -6.77
N MET A 426 3.66 -13.61 -5.91
CA MET A 426 3.48 -15.00 -6.34
C MET A 426 2.22 -15.15 -7.21
N GLY A 427 2.35 -15.83 -8.33
CA GLY A 427 1.30 -16.00 -9.32
C GLY A 427 1.38 -15.01 -10.50
N GLN A 428 2.14 -13.93 -10.40
CA GLN A 428 2.43 -13.06 -11.53
C GLN A 428 3.59 -13.60 -12.37
N GLU A 429 3.55 -13.45 -13.68
CA GLU A 429 4.59 -13.94 -14.61
C GLU A 429 5.97 -13.30 -14.40
N ALA A 430 5.99 -12.05 -13.93
CA ALA A 430 7.23 -11.34 -13.62
C ALA A 430 7.88 -11.80 -12.31
N TYR A 431 7.18 -12.60 -11.47
CA TYR A 431 7.69 -13.02 -10.18
C TYR A 431 8.97 -13.86 -10.31
N ALA A 432 9.95 -13.49 -9.51
CA ALA A 432 11.13 -14.30 -9.21
C ALA A 432 11.51 -14.03 -7.75
N ASP A 433 11.99 -15.04 -7.05
CA ASP A 433 12.48 -14.86 -5.68
C ASP A 433 13.94 -14.39 -5.73
N SER A 434 14.14 -13.09 -5.51
CA SER A 434 15.47 -12.45 -5.45
C SER A 434 15.95 -12.20 -4.01
N SER A 435 15.22 -12.70 -3.01
CA SER A 435 15.51 -12.43 -1.59
C SER A 435 16.87 -13.00 -1.12
N GLU A 436 17.41 -13.95 -1.83
CA GLU A 436 18.76 -14.49 -1.57
C GLU A 436 19.87 -13.45 -1.72
N ALA A 437 19.63 -12.34 -2.44
CA ALA A 437 20.61 -11.25 -2.56
C ALA A 437 21.00 -10.63 -1.19
N LEU A 438 20.12 -10.70 -0.19
CA LEU A 438 20.42 -10.33 1.21
C LEU A 438 20.95 -11.50 2.05
N GLY A 439 20.85 -12.72 1.55
CA GLY A 439 21.15 -13.94 2.28
C GLY A 439 20.04 -14.34 3.27
N LYS A 440 20.18 -15.52 3.88
CA LYS A 440 19.24 -16.03 4.90
C LYS A 440 19.46 -15.32 6.24
N GLN A 441 18.48 -15.39 7.13
CA GLN A 441 18.63 -14.91 8.50
C GLN A 441 19.87 -15.54 9.14
N ASP A 442 20.76 -14.68 9.67
CA ASP A 442 21.98 -15.08 10.35
C ASP A 442 22.41 -14.00 11.34
N THR A 443 22.31 -14.31 12.62
CA THR A 443 22.63 -13.37 13.72
C THR A 443 24.14 -13.09 13.80
N LEU A 444 24.97 -14.08 13.50
CA LEU A 444 26.44 -13.92 13.55
C LEU A 444 26.91 -13.04 12.40
N GLU A 445 26.42 -13.28 11.20
CA GLU A 445 26.71 -12.45 10.05
C GLU A 445 26.22 -11.01 10.25
N ALA A 446 25.02 -10.83 10.83
CA ALA A 446 24.51 -9.51 11.18
C ALA A 446 25.44 -8.77 12.16
N GLN A 447 25.94 -9.45 13.19
CA GLN A 447 26.90 -8.87 14.16
C GLN A 447 28.25 -8.57 13.49
N ALA A 448 28.72 -9.43 12.59
CA ALA A 448 29.95 -9.18 11.83
C ALA A 448 29.85 -7.94 10.94
N LEU A 449 28.72 -7.78 10.23
CA LEU A 449 28.44 -6.59 9.41
C LEU A 449 28.40 -5.30 10.24
N LEU A 450 27.87 -5.35 11.47
CA LEU A 450 27.88 -4.21 12.40
C LEU A 450 29.29 -3.89 12.88
N ALA A 451 30.09 -4.91 13.21
CA ALA A 451 31.49 -4.73 13.59
C ALA A 451 32.31 -4.13 12.43
N ASP A 452 32.14 -4.60 11.19
CA ASP A 452 32.76 -4.04 9.99
C ASP A 452 32.36 -2.58 9.74
N ALA A 453 31.13 -2.22 10.12
CA ALA A 453 30.66 -0.83 10.09
C ALA A 453 31.18 0.02 11.25
N GLY A 454 31.95 -0.59 12.18
CA GLY A 454 32.58 0.08 13.33
C GLY A 454 31.72 0.15 14.58
N TRP A 455 30.61 -0.61 14.65
CA TRP A 455 29.76 -0.71 15.83
C TRP A 455 30.23 -1.83 16.76
N THR A 456 30.61 -1.49 18.00
CA THR A 456 31.21 -2.45 18.95
C THR A 456 30.55 -2.35 20.33
N PRO A 457 30.62 -3.39 21.17
CA PRO A 457 30.08 -3.34 22.55
C PRO A 457 30.65 -2.20 23.41
N ASP A 458 31.91 -1.83 23.19
CA ASP A 458 32.59 -0.77 23.97
C ASP A 458 32.60 0.59 23.26
N GLY A 459 32.08 0.69 22.06
CA GLY A 459 32.10 1.90 21.21
C GLY A 459 31.26 3.06 21.74
N ALA A 460 30.35 2.81 22.70
CA ALA A 460 29.57 3.84 23.37
C ALA A 460 30.33 4.54 24.50
N ARG A 461 31.45 3.96 24.97
CA ARG A 461 32.30 4.58 26.01
C ARG A 461 33.19 5.66 25.38
N LYS A 462 33.14 6.88 25.89
CA LYS A 462 34.02 7.97 25.46
C LYS A 462 35.49 7.55 25.56
N LYS A 463 36.26 7.81 24.52
CA LYS A 463 37.72 7.54 24.42
C LYS A 463 38.59 8.23 25.50
N GLU A 464 38.05 8.91 26.49
CA GLU A 464 38.78 9.63 27.54
C GLU A 464 39.71 8.74 28.39
N ASN A 465 39.47 7.42 28.45
CA ASN A 465 40.31 6.52 29.23
C ASN A 465 41.43 5.82 28.46
N ALA A 466 41.41 5.79 27.13
CA ALA A 466 42.45 5.10 26.35
C ALA A 466 43.72 5.97 26.20
N ALA A 467 43.55 7.30 26.20
CA ALA A 467 44.70 8.22 26.14
C ALA A 467 45.47 8.32 27.48
N LYS A 468 44.82 8.07 28.61
CA LYS A 468 45.50 8.09 29.94
C LYS A 468 46.25 6.80 30.24
N ALA A 469 45.91 5.66 29.68
CA ALA A 469 46.64 4.40 29.90
C ALA A 469 47.94 4.30 29.08
N GLY A 470 48.01 4.95 27.90
CA GLY A 470 49.23 4.97 27.06
C GLY A 470 50.31 5.95 27.55
N SER A 471 49.93 7.05 28.19
CA SER A 471 50.89 8.08 28.61
C SER A 471 51.61 7.77 29.94
N LYS A 472 51.11 6.85 30.75
CA LYS A 472 51.82 6.41 31.98
C LYS A 472 52.95 5.41 31.74
N ALA A 473 53.00 4.73 30.63
CA ALA A 473 54.06 3.76 30.31
C ALA A 473 55.32 4.41 29.70
N GLN A 474 55.22 5.60 29.16
CA GLN A 474 56.32 6.32 28.51
C GLN A 474 57.00 7.39 29.40
N LYS A 475 56.43 7.76 30.53
CA LYS A 475 56.95 8.75 31.50
C LYS A 475 57.85 8.15 32.58
N LYS A 476 58.16 6.87 32.54
CA LYS A 476 59.03 6.22 33.54
C LYS A 476 60.49 6.05 33.12
N ARG A 477 60.93 6.72 32.05
CA ARG A 477 62.31 6.64 31.51
C ARG A 477 63.01 7.97 31.26
N THR A 478 62.57 9.07 31.78
CA THR A 478 63.39 10.29 31.95
C THR A 478 63.03 10.90 33.28
N ALA A 479 63.93 10.68 34.24
CA ALA A 479 63.92 11.24 35.59
C ALA A 479 64.50 12.64 35.60
N GLU A 480 64.07 13.38 36.59
CA GLU A 480 64.66 14.56 37.21
C GLU A 480 64.37 15.91 36.52
N GLY A 481 63.66 16.74 37.23
CA GLY A 481 63.68 18.19 37.17
C GLY A 481 62.36 18.92 37.28
N GLU A 482 62.13 19.41 38.47
CA GLU A 482 61.40 20.60 38.86
C GLU A 482 59.86 20.55 39.04
N GLU A 483 59.53 20.82 40.27
CA GLU A 483 58.22 21.08 40.91
C GLU A 483 57.57 22.36 40.39
N GLY A 484 56.27 22.34 40.34
CA GLY A 484 55.41 23.49 40.08
C GLY A 484 53.93 23.07 40.13
N ASP A 485 53.35 23.08 41.34
CA ASP A 485 51.93 22.99 41.62
C ASP A 485 51.20 24.18 41.06
N GLU A 486 50.15 23.93 40.23
CA GLU A 486 49.01 24.81 40.16
C GLU A 486 47.72 23.97 40.09
N GLU A 487 47.10 23.84 41.28
CA GLU A 487 45.72 23.41 41.43
C GLU A 487 44.79 24.52 40.90
N LEU A 488 44.12 24.28 39.83
CA LEU A 488 42.97 25.11 39.39
C LEU A 488 41.73 24.69 40.22
N SER A 489 41.18 25.65 40.94
CA SER A 489 40.07 25.52 41.88
C SER A 489 38.74 25.22 41.14
N GLU A 490 37.85 24.50 41.87
CA GLU A 490 36.48 24.15 41.42
C GLU A 490 35.61 25.34 41.03
N GLU A 491 35.97 26.58 41.39
CA GLU A 491 35.24 27.81 41.00
C GLU A 491 35.38 28.19 39.52
N GLU A 492 36.48 27.83 38.82
CA GLU A 492 36.61 28.13 37.37
C GLU A 492 35.84 27.19 36.48
N ALA A 493 35.51 25.98 36.99
CA ALA A 493 34.65 25.02 36.27
C ALA A 493 33.17 25.41 36.33
N GLU A 494 32.70 26.06 37.40
CA GLU A 494 31.34 26.60 37.50
C GLU A 494 31.14 27.87 36.69
N ALA A 495 32.14 28.71 36.54
CA ALA A 495 32.09 29.93 35.72
C ALA A 495 31.98 29.61 34.20
N ALA A 496 32.57 28.49 33.72
CA ALA A 496 32.48 28.06 32.32
C ALA A 496 31.12 27.38 31.99
N ALA A 497 30.41 26.84 33.01
CA ALA A 497 29.08 26.25 32.82
C ALA A 497 27.96 27.31 32.83
N GLN A 498 28.18 28.47 33.46
CA GLN A 498 27.20 29.60 33.47
C GLN A 498 27.25 30.46 32.23
N ALA A 499 28.31 30.43 31.44
CA ALA A 499 28.47 31.25 30.21
C ALA A 499 27.72 30.71 28.97
N LYS A 500 26.97 29.61 29.08
CA LYS A 500 26.20 28.97 27.98
C LYS A 500 24.69 28.97 28.16
N ARG A 501 24.13 29.69 29.12
CA ARG A 501 22.68 29.90 29.21
C ARG A 501 22.34 31.28 28.69
N PRO A 502 21.39 31.45 27.76
CA PRO A 502 20.91 32.77 27.39
C PRO A 502 20.26 33.42 28.61
N ASP A 503 20.58 34.73 28.82
CA ASP A 503 20.02 35.51 29.88
C ASP A 503 18.48 35.51 29.84
N ALA A 504 17.83 35.37 31.01
CA ALA A 504 16.37 35.43 31.16
C ALA A 504 15.74 36.70 30.58
N LYS A 505 16.52 37.77 30.37
CA LYS A 505 16.10 39.00 29.69
C LYS A 505 15.98 38.82 28.16
N THR A 506 16.72 37.90 27.57
CA THR A 506 16.67 37.62 26.13
C THR A 506 15.48 36.75 25.80
N GLU A 507 15.17 35.75 26.64
CA GLU A 507 13.97 34.92 26.51
C GLU A 507 12.66 35.71 26.70
N GLU A 508 12.66 36.67 27.66
CA GLU A 508 11.49 37.53 27.87
C GLU A 508 11.29 38.51 26.73
N ALA A 509 12.36 38.96 26.09
CA ALA A 509 12.32 39.85 24.92
C ALA A 509 11.86 39.11 23.66
N GLU A 510 12.28 37.85 23.47
CA GLU A 510 11.78 37.01 22.36
C GLU A 510 10.33 36.62 22.55
N LYS A 511 9.92 36.29 23.78
CA LYS A 511 8.53 35.99 24.10
C LYS A 511 7.60 37.17 23.88
N LYS A 512 8.04 38.40 24.25
CA LYS A 512 7.31 39.65 23.97
C LYS A 512 7.22 39.98 22.47
N LYS A 513 8.28 39.68 21.68
CA LYS A 513 8.24 39.82 20.23
C LYS A 513 7.29 38.86 19.57
N ALA A 514 7.25 37.60 20.04
CA ALA A 514 6.34 36.59 19.54
C ALA A 514 4.87 36.92 19.85
N GLU A 515 4.59 37.42 21.07
CA GLU A 515 3.23 37.86 21.46
C GLU A 515 2.79 39.12 20.68
N GLU A 516 3.68 40.03 20.39
CA GLU A 516 3.39 41.24 19.59
C GLU A 516 3.13 40.90 18.11
N GLN A 517 3.86 39.91 17.54
CA GLN A 517 3.59 39.39 16.21
C GLN A 517 2.25 38.70 16.15
N LYS A 518 1.91 37.86 17.15
CA LYS A 518 0.63 37.19 17.24
C LYS A 518 -0.53 38.18 17.31
N ARG A 519 -0.41 39.22 18.12
CA ARG A 519 -1.43 40.28 18.23
C ARG A 519 -1.63 41.06 16.94
N LYS A 520 -0.54 41.37 16.19
CA LYS A 520 -0.62 41.99 14.87
C LYS A 520 -1.29 41.12 13.83
N TYR A 521 -1.13 39.80 13.94
CA TYR A 521 -1.81 38.84 13.08
C TYR A 521 -3.30 38.72 13.39
N GLU A 522 -3.67 38.71 14.68
CA GLU A 522 -5.06 38.67 15.14
C GLU A 522 -5.81 40.01 14.81
N GLU A 523 -5.16 41.18 14.94
CA GLU A 523 -5.71 42.45 14.52
C GLU A 523 -5.91 42.58 13.00
N LYS A 524 -5.02 41.97 12.19
CA LYS A 524 -5.17 41.93 10.74
C LYS A 524 -6.29 40.97 10.31
N ALA A 525 -6.43 39.83 10.95
CA ALA A 525 -7.51 38.88 10.72
C ALA A 525 -8.89 39.51 11.08
N ALA A 526 -8.98 40.20 12.21
CA ALA A 526 -10.21 40.87 12.63
C ALA A 526 -10.59 42.08 11.74
N ALA A 527 -9.57 42.70 11.10
CA ALA A 527 -9.81 43.82 10.14
C ALA A 527 -10.29 43.30 8.78
N GLU A 528 -9.88 42.06 8.39
CA GLU A 528 -10.37 41.38 7.19
C GLU A 528 -11.78 40.86 7.37
N GLU A 529 -12.15 40.32 8.57
CA GLU A 529 -13.49 39.86 8.89
C GLU A 529 -14.52 41.01 8.90
N LYS A 530 -14.14 42.22 9.35
CA LYS A 530 -15.00 43.43 9.32
C LYS A 530 -15.22 44.02 7.92
N LYS A 531 -14.34 43.68 6.93
CA LYS A 531 -14.53 44.07 5.53
C LYS A 531 -15.44 43.15 4.74
N GLN A 532 -15.75 41.96 5.23
CA GLN A 532 -16.67 40.99 4.60
C GLN A 532 -18.14 41.10 5.07
N GLY A 533 -18.44 41.95 6.06
CA GLY A 533 -19.77 42.11 6.67
C GLY A 533 -20.70 43.13 6.05
N ASP A 534 -20.27 43.92 5.09
CA ASP A 534 -21.09 45.01 4.52
C ASP A 534 -20.98 45.07 3.00
N LYS A 535 -21.70 44.17 2.29
CA LYS A 535 -22.23 44.39 0.92
C LYS A 535 -23.19 43.24 0.55
N GLY A 536 -24.46 43.62 0.63
CA GLY A 536 -25.53 42.90 -0.04
C GLY A 536 -25.53 43.25 -1.54
N ASP A 537 -26.08 42.30 -2.30
CA ASP A 537 -26.59 42.36 -3.67
C ASP A 537 -26.07 43.42 -4.62
N ASP A 538 -25.29 43.04 -5.64
CA ASP A 538 -25.64 43.20 -7.05
C ASP A 538 -24.64 42.55 -8.03
N LYS A 539 -25.20 42.01 -9.09
CA LYS A 539 -24.81 41.55 -10.40
C LYS A 539 -23.43 41.75 -10.95
N ASP A 540 -22.99 40.66 -11.66
CA ASP A 540 -22.20 40.61 -12.91
C ASP A 540 -20.97 41.50 -13.05
N ALA A 541 -19.80 40.94 -13.03
CA ALA A 541 -18.75 41.08 -14.06
C ALA A 541 -17.46 40.36 -13.66
N GLY A 542 -16.82 39.71 -14.64
CA GLY A 542 -15.56 39.01 -14.45
C GLY A 542 -14.39 39.90 -14.05
N GLY A 543 -13.49 39.39 -13.29
CA GLY A 543 -12.24 40.03 -12.91
C GLY A 543 -11.32 39.05 -12.19
N ASP A 544 -10.22 38.73 -12.83
CA ASP A 544 -9.10 37.95 -12.35
C ASP A 544 -8.67 38.38 -10.95
N VAL A 545 -8.56 37.41 -10.05
CA VAL A 545 -7.81 37.55 -8.80
C VAL A 545 -6.70 36.48 -8.81
N PRO A 546 -5.44 36.89 -8.64
CA PRO A 546 -4.34 35.92 -8.61
C PRO A 546 -4.45 35.03 -7.38
N SER A 547 -4.58 33.74 -7.59
CA SER A 547 -4.48 32.71 -6.55
C SER A 547 -3.01 32.56 -6.14
N GLU A 548 -2.70 32.79 -4.88
CA GLU A 548 -1.42 32.36 -4.31
C GLU A 548 -1.31 30.84 -4.45
N GLU A 549 -0.38 30.40 -5.28
CA GLU A 549 -0.05 28.99 -5.47
C GLU A 549 0.69 28.47 -4.24
N GLY A 550 -0.06 27.87 -3.31
CA GLY A 550 0.48 27.01 -2.27
C GLY A 550 0.57 25.57 -2.75
N LEU A 551 1.76 24.99 -2.73
CA LEU A 551 2.00 23.58 -2.96
C LEU A 551 1.22 22.76 -1.93
N TYR A 552 0.21 22.00 -2.35
CA TYR A 552 -0.55 21.13 -1.47
C TYR A 552 0.07 19.72 -1.48
N ILE A 553 0.54 19.28 -0.33
CA ILE A 553 0.94 17.90 -0.08
C ILE A 553 -0.34 17.09 0.16
N VAL A 554 -0.40 15.85 -0.37
CA VAL A 554 -1.54 14.93 -0.18
C VAL A 554 -1.80 14.74 1.30
N GLY A 555 -2.97 15.21 1.77
CA GLY A 555 -3.37 15.15 3.17
C GLY A 555 -3.56 16.53 3.85
N ASP A 556 -3.24 17.66 3.20
CA ASP A 556 -3.50 18.98 3.76
C ASP A 556 -5.00 19.29 3.77
N ASN A 557 -5.58 19.21 4.96
CA ASN A 557 -6.85 19.85 5.24
C ASN A 557 -6.62 21.37 5.35
N LYS A 558 -7.20 22.16 4.45
CA LYS A 558 -7.26 23.62 4.60
C LYS A 558 -7.72 23.98 6.01
N PRO A 559 -7.06 24.89 6.72
CA PRO A 559 -7.58 25.39 7.97
C PRO A 559 -8.86 26.19 7.68
N GLY A 560 -9.98 25.65 8.15
CA GLY A 560 -11.23 26.36 8.14
C GLY A 560 -12.47 25.63 7.67
N ARG A 561 -12.70 24.39 8.12
CA ARG A 561 -14.04 23.81 8.34
C ARG A 561 -13.88 22.51 9.10
N SER A 562 -14.39 22.47 10.32
CA SER A 562 -14.51 21.28 11.16
C SER A 562 -15.42 20.26 10.47
N ALA A 563 -14.83 19.32 9.75
CA ALA A 563 -15.44 18.05 9.43
C ALA A 563 -14.98 17.03 10.49
N PRO A 564 -15.86 16.15 10.99
CA PRO A 564 -15.43 15.14 11.93
C PRO A 564 -14.32 14.30 11.30
N ARG A 565 -13.18 14.19 11.99
CA ARG A 565 -12.03 13.39 11.61
C ARG A 565 -12.48 11.95 11.36
N PRO A 566 -12.14 11.31 10.24
CA PRO A 566 -12.26 9.88 10.12
C PRO A 566 -11.13 9.25 10.95
N GLU A 567 -11.49 8.72 12.11
CA GLU A 567 -10.63 7.81 12.85
C GLU A 567 -10.51 6.52 12.03
N SER A 568 -9.31 6.12 11.74
CA SER A 568 -8.91 4.79 11.24
C SER A 568 -8.54 4.63 9.77
N ALA A 569 -7.31 5.00 9.43
CA ALA A 569 -6.60 4.36 8.32
C ALA A 569 -5.79 3.17 8.85
N THR A 570 -6.38 2.00 8.89
CA THR A 570 -5.75 0.81 9.49
C THR A 570 -4.76 0.07 8.60
N HIS A 571 -4.66 0.50 7.35
CA HIS A 571 -3.68 -0.01 6.42
C HIS A 571 -3.07 1.15 5.64
N VAL A 572 -1.90 1.57 6.07
CA VAL A 572 -1.12 2.58 5.36
C VAL A 572 -0.63 1.96 4.06
N LEU A 573 -1.41 2.14 2.99
CA LEU A 573 -0.90 2.08 1.64
C LEU A 573 -0.22 3.41 1.36
N ALA A 574 1.03 3.38 0.97
CA ALA A 574 1.70 4.59 0.54
C ALA A 574 0.93 5.19 -0.66
N PRO A 575 0.55 6.46 -0.61
CA PRO A 575 -0.16 7.09 -1.73
C PRO A 575 0.74 7.20 -2.96
N ALA A 576 0.20 6.89 -4.12
CA ALA A 576 0.93 6.80 -5.38
C ALA A 576 1.32 8.15 -6.02
N SER A 577 1.31 9.31 -5.34
CA SER A 577 0.97 10.47 -6.13
C SER A 577 1.71 11.80 -5.98
N VAL A 578 2.63 12.00 -5.07
CA VAL A 578 3.19 13.38 -4.90
C VAL A 578 4.38 13.68 -5.79
N ALA A 579 5.09 12.68 -6.25
CA ALA A 579 6.39 12.88 -6.89
C ALA A 579 6.37 13.14 -8.41
N ARG A 580 5.23 13.00 -9.08
CA ARG A 580 5.20 13.07 -10.57
C ARG A 580 5.19 14.48 -11.15
N LEU A 581 4.78 15.48 -10.39
CA LEU A 581 4.80 16.87 -10.86
C LEU A 581 6.22 17.45 -10.99
N GLN A 582 7.16 16.92 -10.21
CA GLN A 582 8.55 17.39 -10.22
C GLN A 582 9.42 16.65 -11.26
N GLY A 583 9.14 15.39 -11.59
CA GLY A 583 9.90 14.62 -12.57
C GLY A 583 9.84 15.16 -14.01
N ALA A 584 8.74 15.80 -14.40
CA ALA A 584 8.58 16.38 -15.72
C ALA A 584 9.48 17.63 -15.95
N ALA A 585 9.86 18.33 -14.89
CA ALA A 585 10.78 19.46 -14.98
C ALA A 585 12.25 19.02 -15.12
N LEU A 586 12.61 17.91 -14.48
CA LEU A 586 13.98 17.37 -14.51
C LEU A 586 14.31 16.64 -15.82
N LEU A 587 13.33 15.97 -16.46
CA LEU A 587 13.54 15.37 -17.80
C LEU A 587 13.82 16.42 -18.87
N ARG A 588 13.40 17.67 -18.69
CA ARG A 588 13.75 18.78 -19.59
C ARG A 588 15.20 19.25 -19.42
N GLN A 589 15.79 19.09 -18.22
CA GLN A 589 17.19 19.47 -17.95
C GLN A 589 18.18 18.36 -18.38
N ALA A 590 17.80 17.10 -18.23
CA ALA A 590 18.64 15.97 -18.64
C ALA A 590 18.73 15.78 -20.17
N ALA A 591 17.76 16.29 -20.93
CA ALA A 591 17.76 16.25 -22.40
C ALA A 591 18.62 17.34 -23.07
N ALA A 592 19.24 18.22 -22.28
CA ALA A 592 20.06 19.34 -22.78
C ALA A 592 21.57 19.16 -22.54
N VAL A 593 22.03 17.97 -22.12
CA VAL A 593 23.47 17.69 -22.02
C VAL A 593 23.89 16.86 -23.22
N ASP A 594 24.66 17.50 -24.01
CA ASP A 594 25.23 17.19 -25.30
C ASP A 594 25.99 15.85 -25.37
N ASP A 595 25.80 15.21 -26.50
CA ASP A 595 26.43 13.99 -26.98
C ASP A 595 27.87 14.34 -27.40
N SER A 596 28.86 13.94 -26.61
CA SER A 596 30.24 13.83 -27.12
C SER A 596 31.07 12.79 -26.33
N ASP A 597 31.40 11.74 -27.04
CA ASP A 597 32.58 10.87 -26.87
C ASP A 597 32.87 10.25 -25.49
N LYS A 598 32.46 8.99 -25.29
CA LYS A 598 33.41 7.98 -24.71
C LYS A 598 33.04 6.54 -25.10
N LYS A 599 34.05 5.87 -25.61
CA LYS A 599 34.11 4.44 -25.99
C LYS A 599 33.64 3.51 -24.86
N PRO A 600 33.04 2.34 -25.18
CA PRO A 600 32.69 1.35 -24.18
C PRO A 600 33.94 0.66 -23.65
N GLY A 601 34.23 0.84 -22.39
CA GLY A 601 35.30 0.17 -21.67
C GLY A 601 34.77 -0.63 -20.50
N GLY A 602 34.91 -1.97 -20.56
CA GLY A 602 35.02 -2.79 -19.39
C GLY A 602 33.76 -3.25 -18.67
N VAL A 603 33.40 -4.49 -18.92
CA VAL A 603 32.53 -5.32 -18.06
C VAL A 603 33.10 -5.25 -16.62
N ALA A 604 32.32 -4.67 -15.70
CA ALA A 604 32.57 -4.77 -14.27
C ALA A 604 32.33 -6.21 -13.84
N GLY A 605 33.39 -6.96 -13.69
CA GLY A 605 33.40 -8.30 -13.17
C GLY A 605 32.84 -8.37 -11.77
N ALA A 606 32.06 -9.39 -11.50
CA ALA A 606 31.64 -9.78 -10.18
C ALA A 606 32.83 -9.82 -9.23
N TYR A 607 32.82 -9.00 -8.19
CA TYR A 607 33.81 -9.07 -7.12
C TYR A 607 33.44 -10.27 -6.22
N ALA A 608 34.04 -11.43 -6.54
CA ALA A 608 34.19 -12.49 -5.57
C ALA A 608 35.50 -12.22 -4.84
N PRO A 609 35.57 -12.13 -3.52
CA PRO A 609 36.85 -12.03 -2.82
C PRO A 609 37.59 -13.33 -2.99
N ARG A 610 38.75 -13.29 -3.66
CA ARG A 610 39.71 -14.39 -3.64
C ARG A 610 40.22 -14.59 -2.22
N GLY A 611 39.99 -15.78 -1.68
CA GLY A 611 40.45 -16.20 -0.38
C GLY A 611 41.94 -16.03 -0.24
N THR A 612 42.38 -15.19 0.68
CA THR A 612 43.65 -15.30 1.35
C THR A 612 43.54 -16.42 2.38
N ALA A 613 44.48 -17.32 2.41
CA ALA A 613 44.54 -18.44 3.34
C ALA A 613 44.32 -17.94 4.78
N ALA A 614 43.32 -18.48 5.45
CA ALA A 614 42.97 -18.18 6.80
C ALA A 614 44.13 -18.56 7.75
N PRO A 615 44.52 -17.70 8.69
CA PRO A 615 45.21 -18.16 9.88
C PRO A 615 44.24 -19.02 10.72
N ALA A 616 44.76 -20.05 11.34
CA ALA A 616 44.00 -21.06 12.09
C ALA A 616 43.00 -20.43 13.04
N SER A 617 41.73 -20.88 12.94
CA SER A 617 40.58 -20.44 13.71
C SER A 617 40.82 -20.55 15.20
N PRO A 618 40.53 -19.51 15.97
CA PRO A 618 40.18 -19.69 17.37
C PRO A 618 38.82 -20.37 17.41
N THR A 619 38.70 -21.34 18.32
CA THR A 619 37.47 -22.04 18.70
C THR A 619 36.29 -21.05 18.83
N PRO A 620 35.10 -21.34 18.29
CA PRO A 620 33.98 -20.41 18.40
C PRO A 620 33.59 -20.24 19.87
N SER A 621 33.92 -19.09 20.42
CA SER A 621 33.34 -18.64 21.68
C SER A 621 31.81 -18.55 21.49
N ALA A 622 31.06 -19.15 22.41
CA ALA A 622 29.62 -19.08 22.45
C ALA A 622 29.17 -17.63 22.21
N SER A 623 28.25 -17.43 21.27
CA SER A 623 27.69 -16.12 20.93
C SER A 623 27.07 -15.52 22.20
N THR A 624 27.72 -14.54 22.79
CA THR A 624 27.14 -13.73 23.85
C THR A 624 26.22 -12.72 23.20
N VAL A 625 24.91 -12.83 23.49
CA VAL A 625 23.97 -11.79 23.14
C VAL A 625 24.49 -10.49 23.75
N PRO A 626 24.61 -9.40 22.98
CA PRO A 626 25.06 -8.12 23.52
C PRO A 626 24.19 -7.69 24.72
N SER A 627 24.79 -7.25 25.81
CA SER A 627 24.05 -6.82 27.00
C SER A 627 23.40 -5.44 26.87
N GLY A 628 23.37 -4.86 25.66
CA GLY A 628 22.81 -3.56 25.34
C GLY A 628 23.17 -3.13 23.91
N PRO A 629 22.77 -1.93 23.49
CA PRO A 629 23.07 -1.41 22.15
C PRO A 629 24.59 -1.31 21.94
N LEU A 630 25.04 -1.70 20.72
CA LEU A 630 26.39 -1.45 20.28
C LEU A 630 26.65 0.05 20.20
N GLY A 631 27.90 0.47 20.20
CA GLY A 631 28.27 1.87 20.10
C GLY A 631 29.33 2.17 19.07
N LYS A 632 29.33 3.40 18.58
CA LYS A 632 30.34 3.96 17.70
C LYS A 632 30.58 5.43 18.04
N ASP A 633 31.84 5.83 18.20
CA ASP A 633 32.22 7.23 18.49
C ASP A 633 31.47 7.86 19.71
N GLY A 634 31.27 7.06 20.76
CA GLY A 634 30.57 7.49 21.96
C GLY A 634 29.05 7.50 21.88
N LYS A 635 28.44 7.12 20.74
CA LYS A 635 26.99 7.08 20.53
C LYS A 635 26.48 5.65 20.49
N PRO A 636 25.35 5.33 21.15
CA PRO A 636 24.71 4.01 21.03
C PRO A 636 24.06 3.86 19.64
N LEU A 637 23.99 2.61 19.16
CA LEU A 637 23.22 2.26 17.97
C LEU A 637 21.74 2.12 18.32
N SER A 638 21.00 3.21 18.22
CA SER A 638 19.56 3.26 18.41
C SER A 638 18.87 3.77 17.16
N LEU A 639 17.75 3.14 16.76
CA LEU A 639 16.98 3.49 15.56
C LEU A 639 15.55 3.91 15.97
N ARG A 640 15.07 5.01 15.40
CA ARG A 640 13.69 5.48 15.58
C ARG A 640 12.76 4.59 14.74
N PHE A 641 11.88 3.87 15.42
CA PHE A 641 10.93 2.99 14.78
C PHE A 641 9.52 3.55 14.91
N VAL A 642 8.98 4.07 13.82
CA VAL A 642 7.66 4.71 13.80
C VAL A 642 6.60 3.68 13.41
N LEU A 643 5.51 3.62 14.18
CA LEU A 643 4.39 2.70 14.00
C LEU A 643 3.05 3.44 14.13
N PRO A 644 2.00 3.04 13.38
CA PRO A 644 0.69 3.66 13.50
C PRO A 644 -0.01 3.28 14.81
N ALA A 645 -0.68 4.27 15.44
CA ALA A 645 -1.40 4.10 16.70
C ALA A 645 -2.85 3.64 16.53
N GLY A 646 -3.45 3.83 15.35
CA GLY A 646 -4.89 3.65 15.07
C GLY A 646 -5.42 2.24 15.31
N GLN A 647 -6.75 2.15 15.37
CA GLN A 647 -7.47 0.88 15.47
C GLN A 647 -7.26 0.08 14.18
N GLY A 648 -7.00 -1.24 14.31
CA GLY A 648 -6.68 -2.12 13.18
C GLY A 648 -5.19 -2.18 12.81
N ALA A 649 -4.34 -1.32 13.40
CA ALA A 649 -2.90 -1.38 13.24
C ALA A 649 -2.21 -2.34 14.24
N GLU A 650 -2.98 -3.12 15.02
CA GLU A 650 -2.46 -4.05 16.04
C GLU A 650 -1.51 -5.08 15.45
N SER A 651 -1.84 -5.60 14.26
CA SER A 651 -0.98 -6.57 13.56
C SER A 651 0.36 -5.95 13.19
N LEU A 652 0.38 -4.69 12.70
CA LEU A 652 1.62 -3.96 12.39
C LEU A 652 2.44 -3.70 13.65
N ARG A 653 1.79 -3.29 14.74
CA ARG A 653 2.48 -3.07 16.03
C ARG A 653 3.10 -4.36 16.58
N SER A 654 2.35 -5.48 16.52
CA SER A 654 2.86 -6.79 16.93
C SER A 654 4.08 -7.23 16.10
N VAL A 655 4.04 -6.98 14.79
CA VAL A 655 5.18 -7.21 13.88
C VAL A 655 6.36 -6.29 14.26
N GLY A 656 6.11 -5.00 14.48
CA GLY A 656 7.14 -4.03 14.89
C GLY A 656 7.83 -4.41 16.18
N GLU A 657 7.07 -4.83 17.22
CA GLU A 657 7.62 -5.29 18.51
C GLU A 657 8.45 -6.57 18.37
N ARG A 658 8.11 -7.47 17.42
CA ARG A 658 8.93 -8.65 17.12
C ARG A 658 10.22 -8.27 16.44
N ILE A 659 10.16 -7.35 15.44
CA ILE A 659 11.34 -6.79 14.79
C ILE A 659 12.27 -6.16 15.81
N SER A 660 11.75 -5.33 16.71
CA SER A 660 12.55 -4.72 17.79
C SER A 660 13.33 -5.78 18.59
N ARG A 661 12.65 -6.84 19.04
CA ARG A 661 13.32 -7.94 19.74
C ARG A 661 14.37 -8.70 18.90
N MET A 662 14.17 -8.79 17.58
CA MET A 662 15.16 -9.39 16.69
C MET A 662 16.41 -8.52 16.56
N LEU A 663 16.23 -7.19 16.48
CA LEU A 663 17.29 -6.20 16.41
C LEU A 663 18.08 -6.11 17.72
N ASP A 664 17.39 -6.15 18.87
CA ASP A 664 18.04 -6.15 20.19
C ASP A 664 19.04 -7.30 20.35
N ARG A 665 18.76 -8.48 19.76
CA ARG A 665 19.66 -9.65 19.81
C ARG A 665 21.00 -9.41 19.13
N ILE A 666 21.07 -8.50 18.17
CA ILE A 666 22.30 -8.15 17.45
C ILE A 666 22.92 -6.85 17.96
N GLY A 667 22.35 -6.22 19.00
CA GLY A 667 22.84 -4.99 19.60
C GLY A 667 22.38 -3.71 18.92
N ILE A 668 21.25 -3.73 18.20
CA ILE A 668 20.57 -2.54 17.69
C ILE A 668 19.38 -2.23 18.60
N GLY A 669 19.45 -1.14 19.35
CA GLY A 669 18.32 -0.61 20.13
C GLY A 669 17.29 0.05 19.21
N THR A 670 16.01 0.00 19.60
CA THR A 670 14.93 0.65 18.86
C THR A 670 14.09 1.55 19.76
N GLU A 671 13.81 2.75 19.32
CA GLU A 671 12.92 3.71 19.97
C GLU A 671 11.57 3.71 19.24
N ILE A 672 10.60 2.95 19.78
CA ILE A 672 9.28 2.81 19.16
C ILE A 672 8.44 4.05 19.46
N SER A 673 8.06 4.78 18.41
CA SER A 673 7.11 5.89 18.46
C SER A 673 5.79 5.48 17.81
N LYS A 674 4.68 5.62 18.53
CA LYS A 674 3.32 5.36 18.06
C LYS A 674 2.66 6.69 17.74
N VAL A 675 2.35 6.93 16.47
CA VAL A 675 1.80 8.20 15.97
C VAL A 675 0.42 8.01 15.38
N SER A 676 -0.37 9.09 15.30
CA SER A 676 -1.71 9.02 14.72
C SER A 676 -1.65 8.58 13.25
N ASP A 677 -2.69 7.92 12.76
CA ASP A 677 -2.73 7.43 11.37
C ASP A 677 -2.65 8.58 10.36
N ASP A 678 -3.22 9.74 10.67
CA ASP A 678 -3.19 10.94 9.82
C ASP A 678 -1.77 11.51 9.67
N GLU A 679 -0.97 11.50 10.75
CA GLU A 679 0.41 11.98 10.78
C GLU A 679 1.40 10.93 10.26
N TYR A 680 1.07 9.65 10.39
CA TYR A 680 1.98 8.54 10.13
C TYR A 680 2.62 8.61 8.76
N PHE A 681 1.82 8.77 7.73
CA PHE A 681 2.35 8.77 6.38
C PHE A 681 2.95 10.13 5.99
N LYS A 682 2.21 11.21 6.21
CA LYS A 682 2.60 12.56 5.77
C LYS A 682 3.81 13.08 6.54
N ASP A 683 3.73 13.06 7.87
CA ASP A 683 4.68 13.76 8.72
C ASP A 683 5.90 12.90 9.09
N HIS A 684 5.81 11.56 8.90
CA HIS A 684 6.92 10.66 9.18
C HIS A 684 7.47 9.96 7.94
N ILE A 685 6.63 9.24 7.16
CA ILE A 685 7.12 8.42 6.04
C ILE A 685 7.56 9.31 4.88
N ALA A 686 6.68 10.16 4.38
CA ALA A 686 6.95 11.02 3.23
C ALA A 686 8.03 12.06 3.54
N SER A 687 8.02 12.64 4.74
CA SER A 687 9.00 13.62 5.21
C SER A 687 10.38 13.01 5.55
N GLY A 688 10.45 11.67 5.78
CA GLY A 688 11.69 10.99 6.20
C GLY A 688 12.00 11.06 7.70
N GLN A 689 11.04 11.44 8.53
CA GLN A 689 11.21 11.54 9.98
C GLN A 689 11.14 10.16 10.67
N TYR A 690 11.90 9.19 10.16
CA TYR A 690 12.00 7.84 10.69
C TYR A 690 13.35 7.21 10.30
N ASP A 691 13.76 6.19 11.03
CA ASP A 691 14.85 5.30 10.63
C ASP A 691 14.26 3.96 10.15
N LEU A 692 13.29 3.40 10.89
CA LEU A 692 12.53 2.21 10.55
C LEU A 692 11.03 2.53 10.52
N ALA A 693 10.31 1.95 9.53
CA ALA A 693 8.85 2.06 9.44
C ALA A 693 8.24 0.83 8.78
N LEU A 694 6.96 0.56 9.07
CA LEU A 694 6.17 -0.51 8.45
C LEU A 694 5.03 0.08 7.63
N TYR A 695 5.07 -0.09 6.32
CA TYR A 695 3.98 0.30 5.43
C TYR A 695 3.90 -0.65 4.23
N SER A 696 2.84 -0.51 3.43
CA SER A 696 2.56 -1.43 2.34
C SER A 696 2.61 -0.74 0.98
N TRP A 697 3.10 -1.47 -0.02
CA TRP A 697 3.01 -1.09 -1.42
C TRP A 697 2.03 -1.99 -2.17
N PRO A 698 1.20 -1.42 -3.08
CA PRO A 698 0.45 -2.23 -4.01
C PRO A 698 1.39 -2.86 -5.04
N ALA A 699 1.14 -4.13 -5.37
CA ALA A 699 1.71 -4.74 -6.55
C ALA A 699 0.90 -4.34 -7.78
N SER A 700 1.56 -4.26 -8.91
CA SER A 700 0.99 -3.81 -10.18
C SER A 700 1.09 -4.90 -11.24
N ALA A 701 0.20 -4.82 -12.25
CA ALA A 701 0.33 -5.55 -13.50
C ALA A 701 1.45 -4.98 -14.39
N PHE A 702 1.92 -3.76 -14.09
CA PHE A 702 2.86 -2.98 -14.88
C PHE A 702 4.08 -2.53 -14.05
N PRO A 703 4.87 -3.48 -13.54
CA PRO A 703 5.93 -3.19 -12.56
C PRO A 703 7.05 -2.33 -13.12
N ALA A 704 7.32 -2.34 -14.43
CA ALA A 704 8.34 -1.50 -15.05
C ALA A 704 8.00 0.00 -14.94
N THR A 705 6.71 0.34 -15.02
CA THR A 705 6.22 1.71 -14.92
C THR A 705 5.95 2.11 -13.48
N ASP A 706 5.18 1.30 -12.74
CA ASP A 706 4.68 1.66 -11.41
C ASP A 706 5.74 1.47 -10.31
N GLY A 707 6.70 0.55 -10.50
CA GLY A 707 7.80 0.31 -9.56
C GLY A 707 8.88 1.40 -9.61
N ARG A 708 9.11 2.01 -10.77
CA ARG A 708 10.17 3.00 -10.92
C ARG A 708 10.13 4.13 -9.88
N PRO A 709 9.03 4.87 -9.70
CA PRO A 709 9.01 5.99 -8.76
C PRO A 709 9.23 5.56 -7.29
N ILE A 710 8.98 4.28 -6.97
CA ILE A 710 9.14 3.71 -5.62
C ILE A 710 10.61 3.42 -5.30
N TYR A 711 11.42 3.08 -6.32
CA TYR A 711 12.79 2.64 -6.16
C TYR A 711 13.82 3.50 -6.93
N ALA A 712 13.35 4.58 -7.57
CA ALA A 712 14.22 5.51 -8.27
C ALA A 712 15.24 6.16 -7.33
N LYS A 713 16.45 6.41 -7.85
CA LYS A 713 17.50 7.09 -7.11
C LYS A 713 17.04 8.50 -6.71
N PRO A 714 17.13 8.89 -5.43
CA PRO A 714 16.89 10.26 -5.01
C PRO A 714 17.84 11.24 -5.68
N VAL A 715 17.32 12.37 -6.14
CA VAL A 715 18.09 13.39 -6.88
C VAL A 715 18.16 14.69 -6.07
N PRO A 716 19.33 15.30 -5.87
CA PRO A 716 19.43 16.60 -5.22
C PRO A 716 18.65 17.69 -5.99
N ALA A 717 17.83 18.43 -5.28
CA ALA A 717 17.18 19.63 -5.81
C ALA A 717 18.10 20.85 -5.70
N SER A 718 17.74 21.94 -6.39
CA SER A 718 18.53 23.18 -6.40
C SER A 718 18.60 23.89 -5.04
N ASP A 719 17.65 23.61 -4.15
CA ASP A 719 17.59 24.14 -2.77
C ASP A 719 18.33 23.26 -1.74
N GLY A 720 18.96 22.16 -2.20
CA GLY A 720 19.67 21.20 -1.36
C GLY A 720 18.79 20.10 -0.75
N SER A 721 17.48 20.13 -0.98
CA SER A 721 16.58 19.03 -0.61
C SER A 721 16.75 17.83 -1.55
N LEU A 722 16.20 16.68 -1.18
CA LEU A 722 16.15 15.49 -2.04
C LEU A 722 14.77 15.34 -2.70
N LEU A 723 14.77 15.23 -4.03
CA LEU A 723 13.61 14.78 -4.78
C LEU A 723 13.54 13.25 -4.71
N VAL A 724 12.63 12.72 -3.94
CA VAL A 724 12.55 11.29 -3.65
C VAL A 724 11.46 10.56 -4.43
N GLU A 725 10.63 11.28 -5.21
CA GLU A 725 9.42 10.73 -5.83
C GLU A 725 8.59 9.96 -4.79
N GLN A 726 8.45 8.63 -4.96
CA GLN A 726 7.82 7.73 -3.98
C GLN A 726 8.85 6.84 -3.27
N ASN A 727 10.14 7.09 -3.47
CA ASN A 727 11.21 6.35 -2.81
C ASN A 727 11.42 6.87 -1.38
N TYR A 728 10.48 6.54 -0.51
CA TYR A 728 10.54 6.98 0.90
C TYR A 728 11.67 6.34 1.70
N THR A 729 12.29 5.27 1.19
CA THR A 729 13.51 4.71 1.79
C THR A 729 14.76 5.53 1.48
N ARG A 730 14.71 6.39 0.46
CA ARG A 730 15.82 7.20 -0.03
C ARG A 730 17.05 6.37 -0.47
N VAL A 731 16.81 5.09 -0.77
CA VAL A 731 17.85 4.16 -1.25
C VAL A 731 17.55 3.79 -2.70
N GLY A 732 18.43 4.16 -3.62
CA GLY A 732 18.32 3.87 -5.05
C GLY A 732 19.63 4.09 -5.78
N THR A 733 19.74 3.57 -7.00
CA THR A 733 20.96 3.67 -7.81
C THR A 733 20.63 3.98 -9.27
N ASP A 734 21.57 4.62 -9.98
CA ASP A 734 21.44 4.89 -11.43
C ASP A 734 21.19 3.61 -12.23
N HIS A 735 21.75 2.48 -11.78
CA HIS A 735 21.56 1.19 -12.45
C HIS A 735 20.12 0.66 -12.31
N ILE A 736 19.47 0.87 -11.14
CA ILE A 736 18.05 0.55 -10.96
C ILE A 736 17.22 1.39 -11.92
N ASP A 737 17.49 2.70 -12.04
CA ASP A 737 16.77 3.59 -12.96
C ASP A 737 16.93 3.18 -14.42
N GLN A 738 18.15 2.80 -14.82
CA GLN A 738 18.44 2.30 -16.18
C GLN A 738 17.69 1.00 -16.49
N LEU A 739 17.62 0.06 -15.55
CA LEU A 739 16.87 -1.19 -15.72
C LEU A 739 15.36 -0.93 -15.88
N PHE A 740 14.78 -0.03 -15.08
CA PHE A 740 13.37 0.36 -15.24
C PHE A 740 13.12 1.06 -16.57
N ALA A 741 14.01 1.99 -16.98
CA ALA A 741 13.89 2.69 -18.26
C ALA A 741 13.96 1.71 -19.44
N SER A 742 14.88 0.74 -19.38
CA SER A 742 15.05 -0.32 -20.39
C SER A 742 13.84 -1.26 -20.42
N ALA A 743 13.36 -1.71 -19.24
CA ALA A 743 12.19 -2.58 -19.15
C ALA A 743 10.93 -1.92 -19.73
N ALA A 744 10.70 -0.64 -19.41
CA ALA A 744 9.57 0.13 -19.92
C ALA A 744 9.66 0.41 -21.44
N ALA A 745 10.85 0.31 -22.04
CA ALA A 745 11.06 0.51 -23.48
C ALA A 745 11.12 -0.81 -24.28
N GLU A 746 11.30 -1.96 -23.63
CA GLU A 746 11.45 -3.26 -24.28
C GLU A 746 10.08 -3.85 -24.68
N LEU A 747 9.78 -3.90 -25.97
CA LEU A 747 8.50 -4.39 -26.48
C LEU A 747 8.37 -5.92 -26.55
N ASN A 748 9.44 -6.65 -26.28
CA ASN A 748 9.38 -8.09 -26.06
C ASN A 748 9.08 -8.35 -24.60
N GLU A 749 7.91 -8.88 -24.29
CA GLU A 749 7.42 -9.10 -22.92
C GLU A 749 8.37 -9.96 -22.07
N GLY A 750 8.96 -11.02 -22.65
CA GLY A 750 9.91 -11.88 -21.93
C GLY A 750 11.15 -11.11 -21.49
N LYS A 751 11.75 -10.34 -22.42
CA LYS A 751 12.92 -9.51 -22.11
C LYS A 751 12.59 -8.38 -21.14
N SER A 752 11.43 -7.74 -21.28
CA SER A 752 10.97 -6.73 -20.33
C SER A 752 10.86 -7.32 -18.92
N ARG A 753 10.22 -8.49 -18.77
CA ARG A 753 10.16 -9.22 -17.50
C ARG A 753 11.53 -9.57 -16.91
N ASP A 754 12.47 -9.97 -17.75
CA ASP A 754 13.84 -10.27 -17.29
C ASP A 754 14.57 -9.01 -16.78
N LEU A 755 14.36 -7.85 -17.40
CA LEU A 755 14.88 -6.56 -16.93
C LEU A 755 14.23 -6.15 -15.59
N VAL A 756 12.92 -6.38 -15.42
CA VAL A 756 12.21 -6.16 -14.15
C VAL A 756 12.79 -7.05 -13.05
N ARG A 757 13.05 -8.34 -13.32
CA ARG A 757 13.69 -9.25 -12.36
C ARG A 757 15.11 -8.80 -11.97
N GLN A 758 15.89 -8.30 -12.93
CA GLN A 758 17.21 -7.72 -12.67
C GLN A 758 17.11 -6.47 -11.80
N ALA A 759 16.13 -5.59 -12.04
CA ALA A 759 15.88 -4.43 -11.20
C ALA A 759 15.53 -4.86 -9.77
N ASP A 760 14.65 -5.85 -9.61
CA ASP A 760 14.28 -6.41 -8.31
C ASP A 760 15.48 -6.95 -7.52
N ALA A 761 16.34 -7.72 -8.16
CA ALA A 761 17.57 -8.22 -7.54
C ALA A 761 18.50 -7.09 -7.05
N ARG A 762 18.55 -5.95 -7.77
CA ARG A 762 19.31 -4.77 -7.34
C ARG A 762 18.65 -4.02 -6.19
N ILE A 763 17.32 -3.96 -6.17
CA ILE A 763 16.55 -3.38 -5.05
C ILE A 763 16.81 -4.19 -3.78
N TRP A 764 16.77 -5.53 -3.86
CA TRP A 764 17.15 -6.41 -2.75
C TRP A 764 18.57 -6.16 -2.27
N ALA A 765 19.54 -6.12 -3.20
CA ALA A 765 20.95 -5.89 -2.86
C ALA A 765 21.18 -4.55 -2.16
N ALA A 766 20.43 -3.51 -2.49
CA ALA A 766 20.52 -2.19 -1.86
C ALA A 766 19.98 -2.14 -0.43
N ALA A 767 19.20 -3.13 -0.02
CA ALA A 767 18.66 -3.29 1.33
C ALA A 767 17.92 -2.05 1.87
N GLY A 768 17.23 -1.28 1.02
CA GLY A 768 16.43 -0.13 1.44
C GLY A 768 15.07 -0.54 2.01
N SER A 769 14.57 -1.69 1.60
CA SER A 769 13.29 -2.25 2.08
C SER A 769 13.35 -3.77 2.13
N ILE A 770 12.57 -4.36 3.01
CA ILE A 770 12.49 -5.79 3.24
C ILE A 770 11.01 -6.21 3.21
N PRO A 771 10.51 -6.80 2.11
CA PRO A 771 9.16 -7.37 2.05
C PRO A 771 8.96 -8.45 3.13
N LEU A 772 7.91 -8.33 3.93
CA LEU A 772 7.66 -9.22 5.07
C LEU A 772 6.56 -10.23 4.80
N TYR A 773 5.41 -9.77 4.33
CA TYR A 773 4.26 -10.62 4.01
C TYR A 773 3.32 -9.91 3.05
N GLN A 774 2.61 -10.70 2.22
CA GLN A 774 1.50 -10.19 1.42
C GLN A 774 0.31 -9.91 2.34
N ARG A 775 -0.39 -8.81 2.11
CA ARG A 775 -1.48 -8.39 2.99
C ARG A 775 -2.68 -9.34 2.90
N PRO A 776 -3.32 -9.70 4.03
CA PRO A 776 -4.57 -10.44 3.99
C PRO A 776 -5.72 -9.54 3.51
N GLN A 777 -6.51 -10.00 2.56
CA GLN A 777 -7.79 -9.42 2.18
C GLN A 777 -8.90 -10.18 2.90
N LEU A 778 -9.57 -9.51 3.82
CA LEU A 778 -10.62 -10.08 4.67
C LEU A 778 -11.90 -9.31 4.44
N VAL A 779 -12.96 -10.00 4.00
CA VAL A 779 -14.22 -9.38 3.65
C VAL A 779 -15.37 -10.13 4.31
N ALA A 780 -16.16 -9.42 5.12
CA ALA A 780 -17.41 -9.96 5.65
C ALA A 780 -18.54 -9.73 4.64
N VAL A 781 -19.27 -10.78 4.31
CA VAL A 781 -20.27 -10.79 3.24
C VAL A 781 -21.54 -11.48 3.74
N LYS A 782 -22.73 -10.96 3.42
CA LYS A 782 -23.97 -11.70 3.62
C LYS A 782 -23.98 -12.98 2.79
N PRO A 783 -24.44 -14.14 3.30
CA PRO A 783 -24.43 -15.42 2.58
C PRO A 783 -25.21 -15.41 1.25
N THR A 784 -26.13 -14.46 1.11
CA THR A 784 -26.92 -14.29 -0.12
C THR A 784 -26.16 -13.53 -1.22
N VAL A 785 -25.07 -12.82 -0.91
CA VAL A 785 -24.27 -12.08 -1.89
C VAL A 785 -23.37 -13.06 -2.63
N VAL A 786 -23.34 -12.95 -3.94
CA VAL A 786 -22.53 -13.78 -4.85
C VAL A 786 -21.75 -12.94 -5.83
N ASN A 787 -20.68 -13.50 -6.36
CA ASN A 787 -19.73 -12.86 -7.27
C ASN A 787 -19.04 -11.61 -6.68
N ALA A 788 -19.00 -11.52 -5.35
CA ALA A 788 -18.32 -10.46 -4.63
C ALA A 788 -17.67 -10.99 -3.34
N GLY A 789 -16.57 -10.39 -2.91
CA GLY A 789 -15.80 -10.83 -1.75
C GLY A 789 -14.34 -10.37 -1.82
N ALA A 790 -13.42 -11.29 -1.58
CA ALA A 790 -11.98 -11.05 -1.66
C ALA A 790 -11.47 -11.38 -3.07
N PHE A 791 -11.23 -10.35 -3.87
CA PHE A 791 -10.90 -10.49 -5.30
C PHE A 791 -9.42 -10.77 -5.58
N GLY A 792 -8.51 -10.47 -4.64
CA GLY A 792 -7.07 -10.49 -4.93
C GLY A 792 -6.74 -9.54 -6.09
N PHE A 793 -6.07 -10.05 -7.12
CA PHE A 793 -5.77 -9.29 -8.36
C PHE A 793 -6.95 -9.11 -9.29
N GLN A 794 -7.95 -10.00 -9.22
CA GLN A 794 -9.02 -10.04 -10.21
C GLN A 794 -9.86 -8.76 -10.19
N THR A 795 -10.05 -8.15 -11.37
CA THR A 795 -10.98 -7.02 -11.51
C THR A 795 -12.42 -7.48 -11.31
N PRO A 796 -13.20 -6.82 -10.42
CA PRO A 796 -14.61 -7.14 -10.21
C PRO A 796 -15.44 -6.96 -11.50
N ARG A 797 -16.30 -7.92 -11.81
CA ARG A 797 -17.31 -7.79 -12.88
C ARG A 797 -18.61 -7.27 -12.27
N TYR A 798 -18.74 -5.96 -12.14
CA TYR A 798 -19.84 -5.32 -11.43
C TYR A 798 -21.22 -5.70 -11.95
N GLN A 799 -21.38 -5.97 -13.26
CA GLN A 799 -22.65 -6.41 -13.86
C GLN A 799 -23.10 -7.80 -13.38
N ASP A 800 -22.20 -8.64 -12.92
CA ASP A 800 -22.48 -10.01 -12.48
C ASP A 800 -22.64 -10.15 -10.95
N ILE A 801 -22.35 -9.08 -10.19
CA ILE A 801 -22.51 -9.05 -8.74
C ILE A 801 -23.99 -8.95 -8.39
N GLY A 802 -24.45 -9.74 -7.40
CA GLY A 802 -25.83 -9.70 -6.97
C GLY A 802 -26.14 -10.60 -5.80
N PHE A 803 -27.39 -10.97 -5.69
CA PHE A 803 -27.88 -11.89 -4.68
C PHE A 803 -28.18 -13.25 -5.30
N LYS A 804 -27.96 -14.32 -4.54
CA LYS A 804 -28.27 -15.68 -4.97
C LYS A 804 -29.76 -15.84 -5.25
N GLU A 805 -30.13 -16.50 -6.35
CA GLU A 805 -31.53 -16.78 -6.68
C GLU A 805 -32.16 -17.69 -5.60
N GLY A 806 -33.38 -17.35 -5.17
CA GLY A 806 -34.08 -18.03 -4.05
C GLY A 806 -33.66 -17.58 -2.64
N GLY A 807 -32.65 -16.73 -2.49
CA GLY A 807 -32.36 -16.01 -1.24
C GLY A 807 -33.37 -14.87 -1.05
N ALA A 808 -33.94 -14.74 0.15
CA ALA A 808 -34.92 -13.68 0.44
C ALA A 808 -34.38 -12.31 0.02
N ALA A 809 -34.98 -11.71 -1.00
CA ALA A 809 -34.74 -10.32 -1.37
C ALA A 809 -35.02 -9.44 -0.13
N GLY A 810 -34.15 -8.45 0.13
CA GLY A 810 -34.29 -7.57 1.27
C GLY A 810 -35.67 -6.87 1.32
N PRO A 811 -36.00 -6.25 2.43
CA PRO A 811 -37.37 -5.80 2.76
C PRO A 811 -38.04 -4.83 1.78
N ASP A 812 -37.32 -4.29 0.80
CA ASP A 812 -37.88 -3.31 -0.15
C ASP A 812 -38.58 -3.87 -1.41
N SER A 813 -38.55 -5.21 -1.62
CA SER A 813 -39.16 -5.80 -2.83
C SER A 813 -40.69 -5.93 -2.78
N LYS A 814 -41.36 -5.59 -1.66
CA LYS A 814 -42.82 -5.72 -1.47
C LYS A 814 -43.66 -4.50 -1.81
N LYS A 815 -43.14 -3.45 -2.40
CA LYS A 815 -43.89 -2.23 -2.77
C LYS A 815 -43.91 -1.97 -4.29
N LYS A 816 -44.28 -2.97 -5.09
CA LYS A 816 -44.83 -2.75 -6.45
C LYS A 816 -45.61 -4.01 -6.86
N LYS A 817 -46.88 -4.06 -6.45
CA LYS A 817 -47.98 -4.74 -7.18
C LYS A 817 -49.10 -3.73 -7.34
#